data_073986fec38dfdceb4a10044b92ade51
#
_entry.id   073986fec38dfdceb4a10044b92ade51
#
_cell.length_a   1.000
_cell.length_b   1.000
_cell.length_c   1.000
_cell.angle_alpha   90.00
_cell.angle_beta   90.00
_cell.angle_gamma   90.00
#
_symmetry.space_group_name_H-M   'P 1'
#
loop_
_entity.id
_entity.type
_entity.pdbx_description
1 polymer ?
#
loop_
_entity_poly.entity_id
_entity_poly.type
_entity_poly.pdbx_seq_one_letter_code
_entity_poly.pdbx_strand_id
1 'polypeptide(L)'
;MSKFIEPSVEEIKLEKVYQDMGLSDQEYEKVCDILGRQPNFTETGIFSVMWSEHCSYKHSKPFLKQFPTSGDHVLMGPGEGAGVVDIGDNQAVVFKVESHNHPSAIEPYQGAATGVGGIIRDIVSIGARPINLLNSLRFGELDNKQNQRLLKGVVKGIGGYGNCIGIPTTAGEIEFDERYDGNPLVNAMCVGVINHDMIQKGTAKGVGNSVIYVGLKTGRDGIHGATLASEELTEESESKRPSVQIGDPFVGKKLMEATLEAITFDELVGIQDMGAAGLTSSSSEMAAKGGSGLHLRLEQVPTREPGISPYEMMLSETQERMLLVVEKGTEQKFLDLFDKHELDSAVIGEVTDTNRFVLTYDDEVYADIPVEPLADEAPVYILEGEEKDYNTSKNDYTHIDVKDTFFKLLKHPTIASKHYLYDQYDQQVGANTIIKPGLQASVVRVEGTNKAIASTIDGEARYVYNNPYEGGKMVVAEAYRNLIAVGATPLAMTDCLNYGSPEKKEIYQQLIDSTKGMAEACDILKTPVVSGNVSLYNETKGTSIFPTPVVGMVGLIENVNYLNDFEPQVGDKLYLIGDTKDDFGGSQLEKLIYGKVNHEFESLDLSSEVEKGESIKTAIREGLLSHVQTVGKGGLLITLAKLSAHYGLGLKSSIDITNAQLFSETQGRYVVSVKSGKTLNIDNAIEIGLLTDSDNFKVTTPYTEISENVSDIKQIWEGAIAQCLTTQD
;
A
#
# COMPACT_ATOMS: atom_id res chain seq x y z
N MET A 1 -33.25 30.79 -14.78
CA MET A 1 -33.55 29.36 -14.51
C MET A 1 -32.23 28.62 -14.65
N SER A 2 -31.83 27.86 -13.64
CA SER A 2 -30.60 27.07 -13.71
C SER A 2 -30.60 26.19 -14.97
N LYS A 3 -29.45 26.11 -15.62
CA LYS A 3 -29.22 25.29 -16.82
C LYS A 3 -29.33 23.80 -16.50
N PHE A 4 -29.12 23.43 -15.24
CA PHE A 4 -29.15 22.06 -14.73
C PHE A 4 -30.34 21.86 -13.82
N ILE A 5 -30.96 20.67 -13.90
CA ILE A 5 -32.09 20.28 -13.05
C ILE A 5 -31.50 19.60 -11.81
N GLU A 6 -31.47 20.32 -10.70
CA GLU A 6 -31.00 19.83 -9.40
C GLU A 6 -32.15 19.89 -8.38
N PRO A 7 -32.20 18.99 -7.37
CA PRO A 7 -33.12 19.09 -6.27
C PRO A 7 -33.06 20.46 -5.57
N SER A 8 -34.18 21.03 -5.21
CA SER A 8 -34.22 22.24 -4.42
C SER A 8 -33.72 22.00 -2.99
N VAL A 9 -33.37 23.07 -2.31
CA VAL A 9 -32.88 23.01 -0.92
C VAL A 9 -33.93 22.39 0.00
N GLU A 10 -35.20 22.66 -0.25
CA GLU A 10 -36.35 22.06 0.48
C GLU A 10 -36.46 20.56 0.20
N GLU A 11 -36.32 20.13 -1.05
CA GLU A 11 -36.35 18.71 -1.44
C GLU A 11 -35.17 17.94 -0.81
N ILE A 12 -33.98 18.51 -0.83
CA ILE A 12 -32.78 17.88 -0.19
C ILE A 12 -33.06 17.56 1.28
N LYS A 13 -33.68 18.50 2.01
CA LYS A 13 -34.00 18.32 3.42
C LYS A 13 -35.18 17.38 3.66
N LEU A 14 -36.29 17.53 2.91
CA LEU A 14 -37.50 16.75 3.11
C LEU A 14 -37.35 15.29 2.72
N GLU A 15 -36.69 15.04 1.62
CA GLU A 15 -36.45 13.70 1.08
C GLU A 15 -35.13 13.08 1.60
N LYS A 16 -34.40 13.83 2.43
CA LYS A 16 -33.13 13.43 3.02
C LYS A 16 -32.08 13.00 1.98
N VAL A 17 -32.03 13.67 0.83
CA VAL A 17 -31.09 13.38 -0.26
C VAL A 17 -29.64 13.36 0.24
N TYR A 18 -29.30 14.14 1.26
CA TYR A 18 -28.00 14.15 1.89
C TYR A 18 -27.61 12.81 2.53
N GLN A 19 -28.59 12.00 2.99
CA GLN A 19 -28.31 10.65 3.51
C GLN A 19 -27.92 9.69 2.38
N ASP A 20 -28.60 9.79 1.22
CA ASP A 20 -28.23 9.02 0.02
C ASP A 20 -26.84 9.38 -0.49
N MET A 21 -26.36 10.60 -0.19
CA MET A 21 -25.00 11.04 -0.47
C MET A 21 -23.98 10.60 0.59
N GLY A 22 -24.40 10.10 1.76
CA GLY A 22 -23.52 9.61 2.83
C GLY A 22 -23.35 10.55 4.04
N LEU A 23 -24.09 11.66 4.12
CA LEU A 23 -24.11 12.51 5.32
C LEU A 23 -25.16 12.03 6.34
N SER A 24 -24.80 11.96 7.61
CA SER A 24 -25.75 11.75 8.69
C SER A 24 -26.59 13.00 8.95
N ASP A 25 -27.72 12.85 9.68
CA ASP A 25 -28.58 14.00 10.09
C ASP A 25 -27.74 15.04 10.88
N GLN A 26 -26.83 14.60 11.74
CA GLN A 26 -25.98 15.49 12.54
C GLN A 26 -24.94 16.23 11.68
N GLU A 27 -24.35 15.54 10.73
CA GLU A 27 -23.39 16.15 9.78
C GLU A 27 -24.09 17.18 8.90
N TYR A 28 -25.29 16.89 8.40
CA TYR A 28 -26.07 17.84 7.61
C TYR A 28 -26.45 19.10 8.42
N GLU A 29 -26.88 18.94 9.68
CA GLU A 29 -27.13 20.09 10.57
C GLU A 29 -25.87 20.92 10.79
N LYS A 30 -24.71 20.27 11.02
CA LYS A 30 -23.44 20.97 11.15
C LYS A 30 -23.07 21.75 9.88
N VAL A 31 -23.31 21.19 8.69
CA VAL A 31 -23.13 21.92 7.42
C VAL A 31 -24.03 23.14 7.34
N CYS A 32 -25.30 23.04 7.74
CA CYS A 32 -26.21 24.19 7.78
C CYS A 32 -25.71 25.29 8.73
N ASP A 33 -25.17 24.91 9.89
CA ASP A 33 -24.62 25.86 10.86
C ASP A 33 -23.38 26.57 10.31
N ILE A 34 -22.47 25.84 9.64
CA ILE A 34 -21.27 26.39 9.00
C ILE A 34 -21.64 27.40 7.91
N LEU A 35 -22.61 27.07 7.09
CA LEU A 35 -23.04 27.93 5.98
C LEU A 35 -23.95 29.07 6.45
N GLY A 36 -24.57 28.99 7.64
CA GLY A 36 -25.65 29.88 8.10
C GLY A 36 -26.94 29.80 7.27
N ARG A 37 -27.05 28.76 6.44
CA ARG A 37 -28.16 28.45 5.56
C ARG A 37 -28.16 26.96 5.19
N GLN A 38 -29.23 26.49 4.57
CA GLN A 38 -29.23 25.16 4.00
C GLN A 38 -28.29 25.08 2.77
N PRO A 39 -27.50 24.01 2.61
CA PRO A 39 -26.67 23.79 1.42
C PRO A 39 -27.54 23.49 0.20
N ASN A 40 -27.08 23.91 -0.99
CA ASN A 40 -27.65 23.45 -2.25
C ASN A 40 -27.14 22.05 -2.61
N PHE A 41 -27.56 21.50 -3.76
CA PHE A 41 -27.24 20.15 -4.18
C PHE A 41 -25.72 19.93 -4.36
N THR A 42 -25.07 20.87 -5.06
CA THR A 42 -23.62 20.82 -5.28
C THR A 42 -22.84 20.94 -3.97
N GLU A 43 -23.21 21.87 -3.09
CA GLU A 43 -22.57 22.01 -1.77
C GLU A 43 -22.76 20.78 -0.88
N THR A 44 -23.95 20.18 -0.90
CA THR A 44 -24.25 18.95 -0.16
C THR A 44 -23.33 17.82 -0.63
N GLY A 45 -23.15 17.64 -1.94
CA GLY A 45 -22.25 16.65 -2.50
C GLY A 45 -20.79 16.90 -2.16
N ILE A 46 -20.33 18.15 -2.19
CA ILE A 46 -18.96 18.54 -1.82
C ILE A 46 -18.68 18.18 -0.35
N PHE A 47 -19.55 18.56 0.59
CA PHE A 47 -19.37 18.18 1.99
C PHE A 47 -19.45 16.67 2.21
N SER A 48 -20.37 15.99 1.52
CA SER A 48 -20.55 14.55 1.61
C SER A 48 -19.25 13.81 1.27
N VAL A 49 -18.60 14.15 0.17
CA VAL A 49 -17.37 13.49 -0.25
C VAL A 49 -16.17 13.87 0.62
N MET A 50 -16.02 15.16 0.97
CA MET A 50 -14.92 15.61 1.84
C MET A 50 -15.02 15.10 3.28
N TRP A 51 -16.23 14.88 3.78
CA TRP A 51 -16.48 14.33 5.11
C TRP A 51 -16.76 12.82 5.11
N SER A 52 -16.57 12.15 3.97
CA SER A 52 -16.56 10.69 3.91
C SER A 52 -15.43 10.11 4.77
N GLU A 53 -15.56 8.86 5.21
CA GLU A 53 -14.48 8.18 5.94
C GLU A 53 -13.16 8.16 5.15
N HIS A 54 -13.27 7.92 3.85
CA HIS A 54 -12.11 7.81 2.98
C HIS A 54 -11.31 9.12 2.87
N CYS A 55 -11.98 10.29 2.81
CA CYS A 55 -11.29 11.58 2.69
C CYS A 55 -10.91 12.19 4.05
N SER A 56 -11.73 12.01 5.09
CA SER A 56 -11.56 12.71 6.37
C SER A 56 -10.93 11.89 7.48
N TYR A 57 -10.89 10.55 7.33
CA TYR A 57 -10.43 9.62 8.38
C TYR A 57 -11.14 9.83 9.73
N LYS A 58 -12.45 10.10 9.68
CA LYS A 58 -13.23 10.57 10.84
C LYS A 58 -13.25 9.60 12.01
N HIS A 59 -13.04 8.29 11.81
CA HIS A 59 -12.96 7.28 12.87
C HIS A 59 -11.53 6.90 13.25
N SER A 60 -10.53 7.13 12.39
CA SER A 60 -9.15 6.68 12.61
C SER A 60 -8.18 7.82 12.99
N LYS A 61 -8.47 9.06 12.62
CA LYS A 61 -7.60 10.22 12.85
C LYS A 61 -7.00 10.34 14.29
N PRO A 62 -7.72 10.02 15.38
CA PRO A 62 -7.15 10.06 16.73
C PRO A 62 -6.00 9.07 16.94
N PHE A 63 -6.04 7.90 16.29
CA PHE A 63 -5.05 6.83 16.45
C PHE A 63 -3.83 7.07 15.57
N LEU A 64 -4.02 7.65 14.38
CA LEU A 64 -2.92 8.01 13.49
C LEU A 64 -1.95 9.02 14.13
N LYS A 65 -2.43 9.86 15.04
CA LYS A 65 -1.60 10.81 15.82
C LYS A 65 -0.63 10.15 16.78
N GLN A 66 -0.75 8.84 17.05
CA GLN A 66 0.16 8.10 17.93
C GLN A 66 1.45 7.69 17.21
N PHE A 67 1.44 7.67 15.90
CA PHE A 67 2.63 7.30 15.13
C PHE A 67 3.74 8.35 15.27
N PRO A 68 5.00 7.91 15.43
CA PRO A 68 6.14 8.82 15.27
C PRO A 68 6.23 9.21 13.78
N THR A 69 6.20 10.52 13.50
CA THR A 69 6.18 11.07 12.14
C THR A 69 7.41 11.91 11.81
N SER A 70 8.36 11.97 12.72
CA SER A 70 9.60 12.77 12.58
C SER A 70 10.82 11.92 12.88
N GLY A 71 11.94 12.28 12.26
CA GLY A 71 13.23 11.63 12.42
C GLY A 71 14.30 12.39 11.65
N ASP A 72 15.57 12.05 11.85
CA ASP A 72 16.71 12.76 11.26
C ASP A 72 16.69 12.78 9.71
N HIS A 73 16.07 11.79 9.11
CA HIS A 73 15.97 11.66 7.64
C HIS A 73 14.63 12.17 7.08
N VAL A 74 13.66 12.55 7.90
CA VAL A 74 12.34 12.96 7.41
C VAL A 74 12.37 14.41 6.94
N LEU A 75 12.16 14.62 5.64
CA LEU A 75 12.03 15.95 5.03
C LEU A 75 10.56 16.39 4.95
N MET A 76 9.65 15.43 4.76
CA MET A 76 8.21 15.67 4.68
C MET A 76 7.48 14.47 5.27
N GLY A 77 6.69 14.72 6.31
CA GLY A 77 5.83 13.74 6.96
C GLY A 77 4.39 13.76 6.43
N PRO A 78 3.42 13.16 7.17
CA PRO A 78 2.02 13.10 6.77
C PRO A 78 1.39 14.50 6.58
N GLY A 79 0.44 14.60 5.64
CA GLY A 79 -0.28 15.85 5.31
C GLY A 79 -0.09 16.34 3.88
N GLU A 80 0.87 15.78 3.15
CA GLU A 80 1.03 15.95 1.70
C GLU A 80 0.72 14.65 0.96
N GLY A 81 0.78 14.67 -0.38
CA GLY A 81 0.47 13.52 -1.22
C GLY A 81 1.31 12.28 -0.92
N ALA A 82 2.58 12.44 -0.52
CA ALA A 82 3.46 11.33 -0.12
C ALA A 82 4.51 11.81 0.89
N GLY A 83 5.17 10.86 1.58
CA GLY A 83 6.29 11.14 2.47
C GLY A 83 7.62 11.28 1.74
N VAL A 84 8.52 12.10 2.28
CA VAL A 84 9.84 12.37 1.70
C VAL A 84 10.94 12.15 2.73
N VAL A 85 11.94 11.35 2.37
CA VAL A 85 13.03 10.94 3.25
C VAL A 85 14.38 11.18 2.58
N ASP A 86 15.27 11.87 3.28
CA ASP A 86 16.64 12.16 2.84
C ASP A 86 17.48 10.89 2.66
N ILE A 87 18.21 10.82 1.56
CA ILE A 87 19.19 9.77 1.28
C ILE A 87 20.62 10.31 1.05
N GLY A 88 20.84 11.58 1.41
CA GLY A 88 22.12 12.29 1.24
C GLY A 88 22.36 12.75 -0.18
N ASP A 89 23.44 13.54 -0.37
CA ASP A 89 23.86 14.10 -1.67
C ASP A 89 22.78 14.95 -2.38
N ASN A 90 21.97 15.70 -1.63
CA ASN A 90 20.85 16.49 -2.12
C ASN A 90 19.74 15.66 -2.80
N GLN A 91 19.63 14.36 -2.41
CA GLN A 91 18.63 13.44 -2.95
C GLN A 91 17.69 12.93 -1.85
N ALA A 92 16.47 12.66 -2.21
CA ALA A 92 15.46 12.10 -1.32
C ALA A 92 14.66 10.99 -2.02
N VAL A 93 14.09 10.10 -1.22
CA VAL A 93 13.10 9.10 -1.62
C VAL A 93 11.71 9.59 -1.26
N VAL A 94 10.78 9.47 -2.19
CA VAL A 94 9.35 9.78 -2.03
C VAL A 94 8.57 8.49 -2.16
N PHE A 95 7.68 8.20 -1.20
CA PHE A 95 6.91 6.97 -1.26
C PHE A 95 5.58 7.07 -0.49
N LYS A 96 4.62 6.26 -0.94
CA LYS A 96 3.30 6.10 -0.33
C LYS A 96 2.71 4.74 -0.71
N VAL A 97 1.87 4.19 0.16
CA VAL A 97 0.95 3.09 -0.15
C VAL A 97 -0.48 3.57 -0.05
N GLU A 98 -1.34 3.03 -0.91
CA GLU A 98 -2.77 3.32 -0.91
C GLU A 98 -3.60 2.09 -1.27
N SER A 99 -4.82 2.01 -0.73
CA SER A 99 -5.78 0.93 -1.02
C SER A 99 -6.68 1.27 -2.19
N HIS A 100 -6.99 0.26 -3.00
CA HIS A 100 -8.00 0.33 -4.05
C HIS A 100 -8.90 -0.92 -4.03
N ASN A 101 -9.42 -1.26 -2.82
CA ASN A 101 -10.10 -2.52 -2.51
C ASN A 101 -11.48 -2.61 -3.16
N HIS A 102 -12.41 -1.70 -2.78
CA HIS A 102 -13.80 -1.71 -3.24
C HIS A 102 -13.92 -1.61 -4.77
N PRO A 103 -13.22 -0.72 -5.46
CA PRO A 103 -13.23 -0.69 -6.93
C PRO A 103 -12.76 -2.00 -7.55
N SER A 104 -11.74 -2.65 -6.96
CA SER A 104 -11.20 -3.93 -7.45
C SER A 104 -12.12 -5.12 -7.21
N ALA A 105 -12.98 -5.06 -6.18
CA ALA A 105 -14.01 -6.08 -5.97
C ALA A 105 -15.07 -6.07 -7.07
N ILE A 106 -15.41 -4.89 -7.60
CA ILE A 106 -16.43 -4.68 -8.62
C ILE A 106 -15.84 -4.88 -10.03
N GLU A 107 -14.79 -4.15 -10.38
CA GLU A 107 -14.06 -4.19 -11.64
C GLU A 107 -12.56 -4.42 -11.40
N PRO A 108 -12.14 -5.67 -11.29
CA PRO A 108 -10.79 -5.99 -10.81
C PRO A 108 -9.68 -5.44 -11.70
N TYR A 109 -9.87 -5.37 -13.02
CA TYR A 109 -8.88 -4.80 -13.93
C TYR A 109 -8.77 -3.28 -13.73
N GLN A 110 -9.86 -2.55 -13.85
CA GLN A 110 -9.86 -1.10 -13.74
C GLN A 110 -9.56 -0.62 -12.31
N GLY A 111 -10.13 -1.30 -11.31
CA GLY A 111 -9.85 -0.99 -9.91
C GLY A 111 -8.37 -1.09 -9.56
N ALA A 112 -7.69 -2.15 -10.01
CA ALA A 112 -6.26 -2.31 -9.78
C ALA A 112 -5.40 -1.36 -10.64
N ALA A 113 -5.78 -1.16 -11.91
CA ALA A 113 -5.08 -0.24 -12.82
C ALA A 113 -5.10 1.21 -12.29
N THR A 114 -6.25 1.67 -11.82
CA THR A 114 -6.40 3.03 -11.27
C THR A 114 -5.75 3.17 -9.90
N GLY A 115 -5.68 2.11 -9.08
CA GLY A 115 -4.87 2.09 -7.87
C GLY A 115 -3.38 2.33 -8.15
N VAL A 116 -2.83 1.66 -9.18
CA VAL A 116 -1.45 1.91 -9.62
C VAL A 116 -1.30 3.34 -10.20
N GLY A 117 -2.26 3.80 -11.01
CA GLY A 117 -2.22 5.14 -11.59
C GLY A 117 -2.28 6.25 -10.54
N GLY A 118 -3.16 6.11 -9.53
CA GLY A 118 -3.31 7.06 -8.42
C GLY A 118 -2.04 7.19 -7.61
N ILE A 119 -1.46 6.07 -7.17
CA ILE A 119 -0.25 6.10 -6.36
C ILE A 119 0.97 6.68 -7.11
N ILE A 120 1.05 6.49 -8.43
CA ILE A 120 2.08 7.11 -9.26
C ILE A 120 1.90 8.63 -9.28
N ARG A 121 0.67 9.13 -9.42
CA ARG A 121 0.39 10.58 -9.44
C ARG A 121 0.71 11.25 -8.12
N ASP A 122 0.48 10.60 -6.98
CA ASP A 122 0.90 11.09 -5.67
C ASP A 122 2.42 11.36 -5.62
N ILE A 123 3.21 10.41 -6.10
CA ILE A 123 4.68 10.55 -6.15
C ILE A 123 5.11 11.69 -7.10
N VAL A 124 4.45 11.77 -8.25
CA VAL A 124 4.75 12.80 -9.27
C VAL A 124 4.33 14.20 -8.81
N SER A 125 3.24 14.33 -8.03
CA SER A 125 2.80 15.63 -7.50
C SER A 125 3.79 16.22 -6.48
N ILE A 126 4.56 15.39 -5.78
CA ILE A 126 5.68 15.84 -4.93
C ILE A 126 6.90 16.27 -5.76
N GLY A 127 6.95 15.90 -7.05
CA GLY A 127 8.05 16.19 -7.96
C GLY A 127 9.00 15.03 -8.20
N ALA A 128 8.75 13.89 -7.61
CA ALA A 128 9.64 12.73 -7.73
C ALA A 128 9.39 11.93 -9.01
N ARG A 129 10.47 11.41 -9.58
CA ARG A 129 10.38 10.42 -10.66
C ARG A 129 10.14 9.04 -10.04
N PRO A 130 9.03 8.37 -10.36
CA PRO A 130 8.79 7.01 -9.94
C PRO A 130 9.87 6.05 -10.48
N ILE A 131 10.36 5.18 -9.62
CA ILE A 131 11.41 4.18 -9.94
C ILE A 131 10.98 2.76 -9.65
N ASN A 132 9.92 2.56 -8.86
CA ASN A 132 9.51 1.23 -8.41
C ASN A 132 8.05 1.18 -7.98
N LEU A 133 7.38 0.07 -8.29
CA LEU A 133 6.05 -0.29 -7.84
C LEU A 133 6.07 -1.58 -7.02
N LEU A 134 5.24 -1.63 -5.97
CA LEU A 134 5.01 -2.80 -5.14
C LEU A 134 3.51 -2.95 -4.86
N ASN A 135 3.08 -4.18 -4.57
CA ASN A 135 1.67 -4.42 -4.24
C ASN A 135 1.56 -5.41 -3.07
N SER A 136 0.64 -5.15 -2.14
CA SER A 136 0.15 -6.14 -1.19
C SER A 136 -1.27 -6.52 -1.56
N LEU A 137 -1.47 -7.80 -1.85
CA LEU A 137 -2.73 -8.32 -2.37
C LEU A 137 -3.28 -9.42 -1.46
N ARG A 138 -4.59 -9.41 -1.24
CA ARG A 138 -5.31 -10.47 -0.52
C ARG A 138 -6.52 -10.92 -1.33
N PHE A 139 -6.73 -12.22 -1.40
CA PHE A 139 -7.87 -12.84 -2.08
C PHE A 139 -8.43 -13.99 -1.26
N GLY A 140 -9.67 -14.35 -1.51
CA GLY A 140 -10.22 -15.61 -1.04
C GLY A 140 -9.52 -16.83 -1.65
N GLU A 141 -9.88 -18.03 -1.21
CA GLU A 141 -9.26 -19.28 -1.67
C GLU A 141 -9.49 -19.51 -3.18
N LEU A 142 -8.47 -20.09 -3.84
CA LEU A 142 -8.47 -20.27 -5.31
C LEU A 142 -9.29 -21.48 -5.81
N ASP A 143 -9.95 -22.22 -4.96
CA ASP A 143 -10.98 -23.20 -5.34
C ASP A 143 -12.29 -22.54 -5.76
N ASN A 144 -12.46 -21.25 -5.49
CA ASN A 144 -13.60 -20.42 -5.88
C ASN A 144 -13.33 -19.69 -7.20
N LYS A 145 -14.20 -19.88 -8.20
CA LYS A 145 -14.08 -19.23 -9.53
C LYS A 145 -14.13 -17.69 -9.48
N GLN A 146 -14.88 -17.11 -8.53
CA GLN A 146 -14.94 -15.68 -8.36
C GLN A 146 -13.57 -15.14 -7.92
N ASN A 147 -12.92 -15.79 -6.95
CA ASN A 147 -11.59 -15.38 -6.48
C ASN A 147 -10.53 -15.54 -7.59
N GLN A 148 -10.62 -16.59 -8.42
CA GLN A 148 -9.76 -16.72 -9.60
C GLN A 148 -9.96 -15.57 -10.61
N ARG A 149 -11.22 -15.16 -10.85
CA ARG A 149 -11.54 -13.99 -11.71
C ARG A 149 -10.95 -12.70 -11.12
N LEU A 150 -11.13 -12.48 -9.82
CA LEU A 150 -10.60 -11.31 -9.12
C LEU A 150 -9.07 -11.26 -9.22
N LEU A 151 -8.38 -12.35 -8.88
CA LEU A 151 -6.92 -12.44 -8.97
C LEU A 151 -6.42 -12.15 -10.39
N LYS A 152 -6.99 -12.83 -11.40
CA LYS A 152 -6.61 -12.65 -12.81
C LYS A 152 -6.84 -11.21 -13.29
N GLY A 153 -7.95 -10.59 -12.89
CA GLY A 153 -8.29 -9.23 -13.26
C GLY A 153 -7.35 -8.20 -12.61
N VAL A 154 -7.12 -8.32 -11.29
CA VAL A 154 -6.23 -7.44 -10.54
C VAL A 154 -4.79 -7.50 -11.08
N VAL A 155 -4.22 -8.69 -11.22
CA VAL A 155 -2.86 -8.87 -11.76
C VAL A 155 -2.72 -8.28 -13.15
N LYS A 156 -3.71 -8.49 -14.03
CA LYS A 156 -3.74 -7.87 -15.37
C LYS A 156 -3.85 -6.35 -15.31
N GLY A 157 -4.63 -5.80 -14.38
CA GLY A 157 -4.76 -4.36 -14.19
C GLY A 157 -3.46 -3.70 -13.75
N ILE A 158 -2.79 -4.28 -12.74
CA ILE A 158 -1.48 -3.84 -12.26
C ILE A 158 -0.45 -3.86 -13.40
N GLY A 159 -0.32 -5.01 -14.09
CA GLY A 159 0.62 -5.15 -15.19
C GLY A 159 0.26 -4.25 -16.39
N GLY A 160 -1.01 -4.16 -16.73
CA GLY A 160 -1.49 -3.31 -17.83
C GLY A 160 -1.15 -1.85 -17.65
N TYR A 161 -1.28 -1.33 -16.43
CA TYR A 161 -0.92 0.05 -16.13
C TYR A 161 0.60 0.24 -15.97
N GLY A 162 1.22 -0.53 -15.07
CA GLY A 162 2.65 -0.39 -14.73
C GLY A 162 3.58 -0.62 -15.91
N ASN A 163 3.32 -1.66 -16.73
CA ASN A 163 4.12 -1.96 -17.91
C ASN A 163 4.00 -0.88 -18.97
N CYS A 164 2.78 -0.36 -19.21
CA CYS A 164 2.53 0.66 -20.21
C CYS A 164 3.18 2.01 -19.84
N ILE A 165 3.06 2.43 -18.55
CA ILE A 165 3.69 3.68 -18.10
C ILE A 165 5.22 3.56 -17.99
N GLY A 166 5.74 2.35 -17.92
CA GLY A 166 7.17 2.06 -17.92
C GLY A 166 7.85 2.26 -16.57
N ILE A 167 7.22 1.78 -15.49
CA ILE A 167 7.77 1.72 -14.13
C ILE A 167 7.84 0.25 -13.70
N PRO A 168 9.01 -0.25 -13.22
CA PRO A 168 9.13 -1.64 -12.87
C PRO A 168 8.32 -1.99 -11.61
N THR A 169 7.65 -3.15 -11.62
CA THR A 169 7.02 -3.74 -10.43
C THR A 169 7.93 -4.85 -9.90
N THR A 170 8.59 -4.63 -8.77
CA THR A 170 9.74 -5.43 -8.35
C THR A 170 9.58 -6.17 -7.04
N ALA A 171 8.54 -5.91 -6.27
CA ALA A 171 8.25 -6.62 -5.04
C ALA A 171 6.75 -6.61 -4.72
N GLY A 172 6.40 -7.30 -3.66
CA GLY A 172 5.05 -7.40 -3.14
C GLY A 172 4.77 -8.76 -2.51
N GLU A 173 3.58 -8.88 -1.99
CA GLU A 173 3.07 -10.11 -1.41
C GLU A 173 1.66 -10.42 -1.90
N ILE A 174 1.31 -11.70 -1.92
CA ILE A 174 -0.05 -12.15 -2.26
C ILE A 174 -0.41 -13.28 -1.31
N GLU A 175 -1.54 -13.13 -0.60
CA GLU A 175 -2.06 -14.14 0.32
C GLU A 175 -3.48 -14.54 -0.03
N PHE A 176 -3.85 -15.74 0.42
CA PHE A 176 -5.14 -16.35 0.17
C PHE A 176 -5.74 -16.84 1.49
N ASP A 177 -6.97 -16.39 1.76
CA ASP A 177 -7.73 -16.79 2.94
C ASP A 177 -9.23 -16.55 2.68
N GLU A 178 -10.07 -17.47 3.10
CA GLU A 178 -11.54 -17.40 2.96
C GLU A 178 -12.16 -16.11 3.51
N ARG A 179 -11.45 -15.41 4.43
CA ARG A 179 -11.88 -14.13 4.97
C ARG A 179 -11.90 -13.01 3.94
N TYR A 180 -11.24 -13.20 2.82
CA TYR A 180 -11.22 -12.23 1.71
C TYR A 180 -12.10 -12.65 0.53
N ASP A 181 -13.01 -13.64 0.73
CA ASP A 181 -13.95 -14.07 -0.31
C ASP A 181 -14.84 -12.91 -0.78
N GLY A 182 -14.73 -12.57 -2.06
CA GLY A 182 -15.48 -11.48 -2.68
C GLY A 182 -15.05 -10.06 -2.27
N ASN A 183 -14.09 -9.93 -1.37
CA ASN A 183 -13.53 -8.64 -0.92
C ASN A 183 -12.00 -8.66 -0.98
N PRO A 184 -11.42 -8.56 -2.18
CA PRO A 184 -9.98 -8.54 -2.33
C PRO A 184 -9.39 -7.27 -1.74
N LEU A 185 -8.20 -7.37 -1.14
CA LEU A 185 -7.41 -6.20 -0.81
C LEU A 185 -6.39 -5.96 -1.93
N VAL A 186 -6.37 -4.74 -2.42
CA VAL A 186 -5.45 -4.28 -3.46
C VAL A 186 -4.78 -3.02 -2.96
N ASN A 187 -3.58 -3.18 -2.41
CA ASN A 187 -2.78 -2.07 -1.93
C ASN A 187 -1.60 -1.86 -2.86
N ALA A 188 -1.47 -0.66 -3.40
CA ALA A 188 -0.40 -0.29 -4.33
C ALA A 188 0.55 0.72 -3.67
N MET A 189 1.84 0.46 -3.78
CA MET A 189 2.91 1.33 -3.30
C MET A 189 3.76 1.80 -4.48
N CYS A 190 4.11 3.06 -4.48
CA CYS A 190 5.07 3.63 -5.42
C CYS A 190 6.22 4.29 -4.67
N VAL A 191 7.42 4.13 -5.22
CA VAL A 191 8.66 4.74 -4.73
C VAL A 191 9.25 5.58 -5.84
N GLY A 192 9.62 6.82 -5.54
CA GLY A 192 10.28 7.74 -6.46
C GLY A 192 11.52 8.37 -5.85
N VAL A 193 12.34 9.00 -6.68
CA VAL A 193 13.55 9.73 -6.28
C VAL A 193 13.47 11.18 -6.76
N ILE A 194 13.95 12.09 -5.93
CA ILE A 194 13.91 13.54 -6.17
C ILE A 194 15.16 14.22 -5.61
N ASN A 195 15.53 15.37 -6.17
CA ASN A 195 16.47 16.29 -5.53
C ASN A 195 15.71 17.21 -4.57
N HIS A 196 16.34 17.62 -3.46
CA HIS A 196 15.69 18.42 -2.41
C HIS A 196 15.08 19.72 -2.92
N ASP A 197 15.75 20.40 -3.86
CA ASP A 197 15.33 21.66 -4.47
C ASP A 197 14.12 21.53 -5.40
N MET A 198 13.73 20.30 -5.76
CA MET A 198 12.58 20.01 -6.64
C MET A 198 11.32 19.62 -5.88
N ILE A 199 11.38 19.49 -4.54
CA ILE A 199 10.25 19.06 -3.72
C ILE A 199 9.10 20.05 -3.81
N GLN A 200 7.93 19.57 -4.23
CA GLN A 200 6.70 20.36 -4.38
C GLN A 200 5.73 20.17 -3.21
N LYS A 201 4.80 21.11 -3.09
CA LYS A 201 3.70 21.06 -2.11
C LYS A 201 2.37 21.38 -2.79
N GLY A 202 1.31 20.76 -2.29
CA GLY A 202 -0.05 21.01 -2.72
C GLY A 202 -0.63 22.28 -2.09
N THR A 203 -0.15 23.47 -2.47
CA THR A 203 -0.59 24.75 -1.86
C THR A 203 -1.08 25.75 -2.89
N ALA A 204 -2.22 26.40 -2.61
CA ALA A 204 -2.71 27.55 -3.39
C ALA A 204 -2.33 28.86 -2.67
N LYS A 205 -1.27 29.52 -3.11
CA LYS A 205 -0.77 30.77 -2.54
C LYS A 205 -0.66 31.87 -3.58
N GLY A 206 -0.67 33.12 -3.10
CA GLY A 206 -0.51 34.32 -3.95
C GLY A 206 -1.83 34.74 -4.57
N VAL A 207 -2.47 35.76 -4.00
CA VAL A 207 -3.75 36.30 -4.50
C VAL A 207 -3.63 36.71 -5.97
N GLY A 208 -4.54 36.19 -6.77
CA GLY A 208 -4.55 36.40 -8.25
C GLY A 208 -3.74 35.38 -9.04
N ASN A 209 -2.98 34.49 -8.40
CA ASN A 209 -2.34 33.37 -9.10
C ASN A 209 -3.37 32.47 -9.75
N SER A 210 -3.02 31.91 -10.89
CA SER A 210 -3.94 31.16 -11.75
C SER A 210 -3.97 29.70 -11.39
N VAL A 211 -5.16 29.09 -11.44
CA VAL A 211 -5.39 27.66 -11.25
C VAL A 211 -5.52 27.02 -12.62
N ILE A 212 -4.64 26.06 -12.91
CA ILE A 212 -4.59 25.33 -14.18
C ILE A 212 -4.99 23.87 -13.95
N TYR A 213 -5.94 23.42 -14.74
CA TYR A 213 -6.32 22.02 -14.92
C TYR A 213 -5.50 21.43 -16.07
N VAL A 214 -5.00 20.20 -15.92
CA VAL A 214 -4.33 19.45 -16.99
C VAL A 214 -4.63 17.97 -16.94
N GLY A 215 -4.75 17.33 -18.10
CA GLY A 215 -4.90 15.90 -18.26
C GLY A 215 -6.13 15.51 -19.07
N LEU A 216 -6.75 14.35 -18.74
CA LEU A 216 -7.96 13.89 -19.41
C LEU A 216 -9.14 14.84 -19.16
N LYS A 217 -10.00 14.98 -20.17
CA LYS A 217 -11.26 15.70 -20.01
C LYS A 217 -12.13 15.04 -18.97
N THR A 218 -12.73 15.82 -18.07
CA THR A 218 -13.64 15.36 -17.03
C THR A 218 -14.86 14.64 -17.62
N GLY A 219 -15.09 13.41 -17.20
CA GLY A 219 -16.25 12.59 -17.53
C GLY A 219 -17.14 12.36 -16.31
N ARG A 220 -18.10 11.44 -16.42
CA ARG A 220 -18.99 11.01 -15.31
C ARG A 220 -18.48 9.79 -14.57
N ASP A 221 -17.25 9.36 -14.85
CA ASP A 221 -16.62 8.22 -14.20
C ASP A 221 -16.17 8.57 -12.76
N GLY A 222 -16.35 7.63 -11.85
CA GLY A 222 -15.93 7.74 -10.45
C GLY A 222 -16.79 8.67 -9.58
N ILE A 223 -17.90 9.20 -10.06
CA ILE A 223 -18.82 10.00 -9.21
C ILE A 223 -19.29 9.11 -8.05
N HIS A 224 -19.11 9.60 -6.81
CA HIS A 224 -19.30 8.85 -5.57
C HIS A 224 -18.30 7.70 -5.33
N GLY A 225 -17.15 7.68 -5.96
CA GLY A 225 -16.11 6.67 -5.72
C GLY A 225 -15.62 6.64 -4.27
N ALA A 226 -15.35 7.79 -3.69
CA ALA A 226 -14.97 7.91 -2.27
C ALA A 226 -16.11 7.49 -1.32
N THR A 227 -17.37 7.74 -1.66
CA THR A 227 -18.52 7.24 -0.90
C THR A 227 -18.63 5.71 -0.98
N LEU A 228 -18.45 5.14 -2.18
CA LEU A 228 -18.42 3.69 -2.37
C LEU A 228 -17.30 3.02 -1.53
N ALA A 229 -16.15 3.65 -1.42
CA ALA A 229 -15.04 3.16 -0.59
C ALA A 229 -15.32 3.24 0.92
N SER A 230 -16.41 3.89 1.32
CA SER A 230 -16.85 4.06 2.72
C SER A 230 -18.13 3.25 3.06
N GLU A 231 -18.49 2.27 2.22
CA GLU A 231 -19.68 1.42 2.40
C GLU A 231 -19.34 -0.06 2.31
N GLU A 232 -20.15 -0.92 2.93
CA GLU A 232 -20.04 -2.38 2.82
C GLU A 232 -20.38 -2.86 1.40
N LEU A 233 -19.66 -3.88 0.91
CA LEU A 233 -19.96 -4.55 -0.36
C LEU A 233 -21.20 -5.45 -0.23
N THR A 234 -22.24 -5.18 -1.05
CA THR A 234 -23.49 -5.93 -1.11
C THR A 234 -23.70 -6.57 -2.48
N GLU A 235 -24.77 -7.36 -2.64
CA GLU A 235 -25.15 -7.91 -3.96
C GLU A 235 -25.51 -6.81 -4.96
N GLU A 236 -25.93 -5.63 -4.48
CA GLU A 236 -26.26 -4.48 -5.33
C GLU A 236 -25.01 -3.68 -5.77
N SER A 237 -23.86 -3.94 -5.18
CA SER A 237 -22.61 -3.21 -5.49
C SER A 237 -22.20 -3.34 -6.96
N GLU A 238 -22.57 -4.42 -7.67
CA GLU A 238 -22.37 -4.53 -9.13
C GLU A 238 -23.13 -3.44 -9.91
N SER A 239 -24.24 -2.93 -9.40
CA SER A 239 -24.97 -1.81 -10.03
C SER A 239 -24.21 -0.49 -9.93
N LYS A 240 -23.28 -0.37 -8.98
CA LYS A 240 -22.40 0.79 -8.76
C LYS A 240 -21.16 0.79 -9.69
N ARG A 241 -21.10 -0.10 -10.69
CA ARG A 241 -20.00 -0.16 -11.65
C ARG A 241 -19.64 1.18 -12.31
N PRO A 242 -20.58 2.09 -12.63
CA PRO A 242 -20.26 3.42 -13.13
C PRO A 242 -19.46 4.31 -12.15
N SER A 243 -19.47 3.99 -10.85
CA SER A 243 -18.63 4.67 -9.84
C SER A 243 -17.17 4.19 -9.82
N VAL A 244 -16.80 3.19 -10.62
CA VAL A 244 -15.41 2.75 -10.77
C VAL A 244 -14.72 3.61 -11.83
N GLN A 245 -13.55 4.09 -11.49
CA GLN A 245 -12.70 4.89 -12.37
C GLN A 245 -12.14 4.03 -13.52
N ILE A 246 -11.73 4.68 -14.61
CA ILE A 246 -11.08 4.05 -15.76
C ILE A 246 -9.71 4.68 -15.93
N GLY A 247 -8.64 3.87 -15.90
CA GLY A 247 -7.26 4.32 -16.07
C GLY A 247 -6.80 4.27 -17.52
N ASP A 248 -6.09 5.31 -17.96
CA ASP A 248 -5.40 5.37 -19.25
C ASP A 248 -3.89 5.56 -19.03
N PRO A 249 -3.10 4.47 -18.96
CA PRO A 249 -1.67 4.55 -18.68
C PRO A 249 -0.88 5.27 -19.79
N PHE A 250 -1.39 5.36 -21.01
CA PHE A 250 -0.73 6.11 -22.08
C PHE A 250 -0.82 7.62 -21.81
N VAL A 251 -2.00 8.12 -21.46
CA VAL A 251 -2.17 9.52 -21.03
C VAL A 251 -1.45 9.76 -19.70
N GLY A 252 -1.51 8.77 -18.77
CA GLY A 252 -0.76 8.80 -17.52
C GLY A 252 0.74 9.02 -17.73
N LYS A 253 1.34 8.35 -18.73
CA LYS A 253 2.75 8.56 -19.10
C LYS A 253 3.02 9.99 -19.58
N LYS A 254 2.19 10.50 -20.49
CA LYS A 254 2.31 11.88 -20.98
C LYS A 254 2.20 12.89 -19.85
N LEU A 255 1.20 12.72 -18.98
CA LEU A 255 0.96 13.60 -17.82
C LEU A 255 2.14 13.58 -16.85
N MET A 256 2.70 12.39 -16.55
CA MET A 256 3.87 12.25 -15.70
C MET A 256 5.07 13.03 -16.26
N GLU A 257 5.40 12.84 -17.54
CA GLU A 257 6.55 13.53 -18.14
C GLU A 257 6.32 15.05 -18.24
N ALA A 258 5.12 15.48 -18.61
CA ALA A 258 4.78 16.90 -18.65
C ALA A 258 4.81 17.55 -17.26
N THR A 259 4.33 16.85 -16.24
CA THR A 259 4.35 17.34 -14.86
C THR A 259 5.78 17.47 -14.33
N LEU A 260 6.64 16.48 -14.57
CA LEU A 260 8.04 16.54 -14.17
C LEU A 260 8.81 17.65 -14.91
N GLU A 261 8.42 17.98 -16.14
CA GLU A 261 8.96 19.16 -16.87
C GLU A 261 8.41 20.47 -16.28
N ALA A 262 7.11 20.54 -15.96
CA ALA A 262 6.48 21.74 -15.37
C ALA A 262 7.10 22.11 -14.00
N ILE A 263 7.47 21.13 -13.20
CA ILE A 263 8.11 21.31 -11.89
C ILE A 263 9.47 22.04 -11.99
N THR A 264 10.11 22.02 -13.14
CA THR A 264 11.36 22.76 -13.35
C THR A 264 11.14 24.26 -13.58
N PHE A 265 9.89 24.73 -13.63
CA PHE A 265 9.57 26.13 -13.85
C PHE A 265 9.45 26.87 -12.50
N ASP A 266 10.22 27.92 -12.32
CA ASP A 266 10.24 28.73 -11.08
C ASP A 266 8.88 29.35 -10.74
N GLU A 267 8.01 29.51 -11.76
CA GLU A 267 6.68 30.10 -11.62
C GLU A 267 5.60 29.11 -11.13
N LEU A 268 5.94 27.84 -10.91
CA LEU A 268 5.04 26.88 -10.28
C LEU A 268 4.95 27.16 -8.78
N VAL A 269 3.75 27.42 -8.29
CA VAL A 269 3.48 27.74 -6.87
C VAL A 269 3.06 26.52 -6.07
N GLY A 270 2.29 25.63 -6.68
CA GLY A 270 1.82 24.40 -6.06
C GLY A 270 1.19 23.45 -7.05
N ILE A 271 1.18 22.16 -6.69
CA ILE A 271 0.63 21.12 -7.54
C ILE A 271 0.03 20.00 -6.67
N GLN A 272 -1.08 19.45 -7.13
CA GLN A 272 -1.71 18.28 -6.53
C GLN A 272 -2.35 17.42 -7.62
N ASP A 273 -2.38 16.09 -7.43
CA ASP A 273 -3.14 15.21 -8.30
C ASP A 273 -4.64 15.31 -8.00
N MET A 274 -5.45 14.87 -8.94
CA MET A 274 -6.89 14.69 -8.75
C MET A 274 -7.19 13.22 -8.55
N GLY A 275 -7.03 12.76 -7.32
CA GLY A 275 -7.31 11.39 -6.87
C GLY A 275 -8.77 11.22 -6.44
N ALA A 276 -8.99 10.68 -5.23
CA ALA A 276 -10.30 10.57 -4.62
C ALA A 276 -10.96 11.94 -4.51
N ALA A 277 -12.28 11.98 -4.77
CA ALA A 277 -13.08 13.23 -4.84
C ALA A 277 -12.61 14.24 -5.91
N GLY A 278 -11.69 13.89 -6.78
CA GLY A 278 -11.32 14.62 -7.99
C GLY A 278 -10.96 16.08 -7.79
N LEU A 279 -11.68 16.98 -8.49
CA LEU A 279 -11.44 18.42 -8.41
C LEU A 279 -11.83 19.02 -7.05
N THR A 280 -12.77 18.40 -6.33
CA THR A 280 -13.21 18.86 -5.00
C THR A 280 -12.07 18.79 -3.99
N SER A 281 -11.47 17.59 -3.80
CA SER A 281 -10.40 17.40 -2.81
C SER A 281 -9.15 18.18 -3.20
N SER A 282 -8.68 18.06 -4.44
CA SER A 282 -7.45 18.72 -4.88
C SER A 282 -7.50 20.22 -4.68
N SER A 283 -8.59 20.89 -5.10
CA SER A 283 -8.68 22.34 -5.01
C SER A 283 -8.93 22.84 -3.58
N SER A 284 -9.82 22.20 -2.81
CA SER A 284 -10.11 22.61 -1.42
C SER A 284 -8.93 22.40 -0.48
N GLU A 285 -8.21 21.30 -0.62
CA GLU A 285 -7.01 21.02 0.18
C GLU A 285 -5.86 21.98 -0.15
N MET A 286 -5.63 22.28 -1.44
CA MET A 286 -4.64 23.28 -1.84
C MET A 286 -4.96 24.67 -1.27
N ALA A 287 -6.25 25.05 -1.24
CA ALA A 287 -6.69 26.31 -0.65
C ALA A 287 -6.45 26.34 0.87
N ALA A 288 -6.84 25.28 1.59
CA ALA A 288 -6.64 25.14 3.02
C ALA A 288 -5.14 25.23 3.41
N LYS A 289 -4.30 24.41 2.76
CA LYS A 289 -2.84 24.43 2.97
C LYS A 289 -2.19 25.77 2.60
N GLY A 290 -2.77 26.46 1.64
CA GLY A 290 -2.34 27.80 1.22
C GLY A 290 -2.76 28.91 2.17
N GLY A 291 -3.77 28.68 3.05
CA GLY A 291 -4.41 29.70 3.86
C GLY A 291 -5.11 30.76 3.00
N SER A 292 -5.78 30.34 1.92
CA SER A 292 -6.38 31.19 0.90
C SER A 292 -7.79 30.73 0.53
N GLY A 293 -8.47 31.49 -0.32
CA GLY A 293 -9.65 31.05 -1.04
C GLY A 293 -9.34 30.69 -2.49
N LEU A 294 -10.27 30.02 -3.14
CA LEU A 294 -10.26 29.76 -4.57
C LEU A 294 -11.59 30.18 -5.22
N HIS A 295 -11.51 30.75 -6.41
CA HIS A 295 -12.64 30.93 -7.28
C HIS A 295 -12.43 30.12 -8.56
N LEU A 296 -13.23 29.09 -8.77
CA LEU A 296 -13.20 28.22 -9.95
C LEU A 296 -14.37 28.54 -10.87
N ARG A 297 -14.07 28.69 -12.16
CA ARG A 297 -15.03 28.90 -13.26
C ARG A 297 -15.22 27.56 -13.97
N LEU A 298 -16.27 26.83 -13.63
CA LEU A 298 -16.47 25.46 -14.05
C LEU A 298 -16.77 25.30 -15.56
N GLU A 299 -17.27 26.34 -16.20
CA GLU A 299 -17.44 26.38 -17.67
C GLU A 299 -16.11 26.32 -18.42
N GLN A 300 -14.98 26.58 -17.74
CA GLN A 300 -13.62 26.45 -18.30
C GLN A 300 -13.02 25.04 -18.13
N VAL A 301 -13.63 24.19 -17.30
CA VAL A 301 -13.13 22.82 -17.09
C VAL A 301 -13.31 22.01 -18.37
N PRO A 302 -12.25 21.39 -18.91
CA PRO A 302 -12.37 20.52 -20.07
C PRO A 302 -13.26 19.33 -19.77
N THR A 303 -14.34 19.13 -20.52
CA THR A 303 -15.30 18.04 -20.34
C THR A 303 -15.32 17.10 -21.53
N ARG A 304 -15.53 15.81 -21.27
CA ARG A 304 -15.58 14.74 -22.28
C ARG A 304 -16.85 14.81 -23.12
N GLU A 305 -17.94 15.23 -22.50
CA GLU A 305 -19.26 15.29 -23.11
C GLU A 305 -20.01 16.59 -22.68
N PRO A 306 -20.92 17.09 -23.50
CA PRO A 306 -21.71 18.26 -23.15
C PRO A 306 -22.72 17.94 -22.02
N GLY A 307 -23.07 18.93 -21.22
CA GLY A 307 -24.12 18.84 -20.22
C GLY A 307 -23.71 18.15 -18.91
N ILE A 308 -22.42 18.03 -18.64
CA ILE A 308 -21.92 17.69 -17.32
C ILE A 308 -22.23 18.86 -16.38
N SER A 309 -22.91 18.60 -15.26
CA SER A 309 -23.29 19.62 -14.27
C SER A 309 -22.09 20.03 -13.39
N PRO A 310 -22.17 21.19 -12.71
CA PRO A 310 -21.21 21.59 -11.69
C PRO A 310 -20.98 20.51 -10.63
N TYR A 311 -22.04 19.89 -10.15
CA TYR A 311 -22.00 18.76 -9.24
C TYR A 311 -21.15 17.60 -9.80
N GLU A 312 -21.47 17.14 -11.02
CA GLU A 312 -20.75 16.04 -11.67
C GLU A 312 -19.28 16.41 -11.96
N MET A 313 -18.98 17.66 -12.33
CA MET A 313 -17.59 18.11 -12.56
C MET A 313 -16.75 18.05 -11.30
N MET A 314 -17.30 18.47 -10.17
CA MET A 314 -16.60 18.54 -8.89
C MET A 314 -16.35 17.15 -8.29
N LEU A 315 -17.33 16.24 -8.40
CA LEU A 315 -17.27 14.91 -7.80
C LEU A 315 -16.73 13.81 -8.73
N SER A 316 -16.49 14.13 -9.99
CA SER A 316 -15.88 13.17 -10.93
C SER A 316 -14.46 12.82 -10.52
N GLU A 317 -14.16 11.52 -10.50
CA GLU A 317 -12.82 10.99 -10.24
C GLU A 317 -12.15 10.48 -11.52
N THR A 318 -12.46 11.11 -12.67
CA THR A 318 -11.72 10.84 -13.92
C THR A 318 -10.22 10.87 -13.63
N GLN A 319 -9.53 9.82 -14.02
CA GLN A 319 -8.10 9.63 -13.75
C GLN A 319 -7.22 10.53 -14.66
N GLU A 320 -5.92 10.47 -14.48
CA GLU A 320 -4.91 11.18 -15.27
C GLU A 320 -5.17 12.68 -15.35
N ARG A 321 -5.38 13.31 -14.17
CA ARG A 321 -5.56 14.76 -14.06
C ARG A 321 -4.68 15.33 -12.93
N MET A 322 -4.18 16.55 -13.13
CA MET A 322 -3.44 17.34 -12.14
C MET A 322 -4.01 18.75 -12.06
N LEU A 323 -3.89 19.35 -10.87
CA LEU A 323 -4.22 20.74 -10.59
C LEU A 323 -2.95 21.50 -10.22
N LEU A 324 -2.68 22.59 -10.91
CA LEU A 324 -1.52 23.45 -10.66
C LEU A 324 -1.97 24.85 -10.25
N VAL A 325 -1.18 25.48 -9.39
CA VAL A 325 -1.26 26.91 -9.13
C VAL A 325 0.03 27.55 -9.64
N VAL A 326 -0.09 28.55 -10.49
CA VAL A 326 1.04 29.20 -11.17
C VAL A 326 0.99 30.71 -10.99
N GLU A 327 2.14 31.40 -11.06
CA GLU A 327 2.19 32.83 -10.95
C GLU A 327 1.35 33.51 -12.05
N LYS A 328 0.60 34.55 -11.68
CA LYS A 328 -0.25 35.31 -12.58
C LYS A 328 0.54 35.87 -13.74
N GLY A 329 0.05 35.62 -14.96
CA GLY A 329 0.66 36.12 -16.22
C GLY A 329 1.66 35.15 -16.84
N THR A 330 1.88 33.97 -16.23
CA THR A 330 2.77 32.92 -16.74
C THR A 330 2.03 31.71 -17.30
N GLU A 331 0.71 31.75 -17.31
CA GLU A 331 -0.18 30.61 -17.65
C GLU A 331 0.18 30.03 -19.03
N GLN A 332 0.46 30.90 -20.01
CA GLN A 332 0.72 30.47 -21.40
C GLN A 332 1.94 29.54 -21.48
N LYS A 333 2.96 29.75 -20.65
CA LYS A 333 4.15 28.88 -20.57
C LYS A 333 3.79 27.44 -20.23
N PHE A 334 2.87 27.26 -19.29
CA PHE A 334 2.39 25.93 -18.87
C PHE A 334 1.43 25.33 -19.91
N LEU A 335 0.52 26.14 -20.46
CA LEU A 335 -0.39 25.67 -21.52
C LEU A 335 0.37 25.18 -22.75
N ASP A 336 1.40 25.92 -23.18
CA ASP A 336 2.26 25.53 -24.31
C ASP A 336 3.03 24.21 -24.01
N LEU A 337 3.48 24.01 -22.77
CA LEU A 337 4.11 22.77 -22.35
C LEU A 337 3.12 21.60 -22.45
N PHE A 338 1.91 21.76 -21.94
CA PHE A 338 0.92 20.68 -21.95
C PHE A 338 0.43 20.38 -23.38
N ASP A 339 0.30 21.39 -24.23
CA ASP A 339 0.00 21.20 -25.66
C ASP A 339 1.12 20.42 -26.38
N LYS A 340 2.41 20.74 -26.08
CA LYS A 340 3.57 19.96 -26.57
C LYS A 340 3.44 18.47 -26.26
N HIS A 341 2.90 18.14 -25.08
CA HIS A 341 2.66 16.75 -24.66
C HIS A 341 1.28 16.20 -25.12
N GLU A 342 0.53 16.98 -25.92
CA GLU A 342 -0.83 16.64 -26.40
C GLU A 342 -1.79 16.32 -25.24
N LEU A 343 -1.77 17.14 -24.19
CA LEU A 343 -2.66 17.07 -23.04
C LEU A 343 -3.65 18.21 -23.06
N ASP A 344 -4.92 17.94 -22.73
CA ASP A 344 -5.89 19.00 -22.52
C ASP A 344 -5.50 19.82 -21.27
N SER A 345 -5.55 21.15 -21.36
CA SER A 345 -5.29 22.04 -20.24
C SER A 345 -6.07 23.33 -20.35
N ALA A 346 -6.43 23.91 -19.20
CA ALA A 346 -7.16 25.18 -19.15
C ALA A 346 -6.89 25.93 -17.84
N VAL A 347 -6.93 27.25 -17.90
CA VAL A 347 -7.02 28.11 -16.72
C VAL A 347 -8.46 28.07 -16.22
N ILE A 348 -8.71 27.44 -15.08
CA ILE A 348 -10.06 27.23 -14.56
C ILE A 348 -10.42 28.14 -13.38
N GLY A 349 -9.49 28.94 -12.88
CA GLY A 349 -9.76 29.79 -11.72
C GLY A 349 -8.56 30.59 -11.26
N GLU A 350 -8.71 31.15 -10.06
CA GLU A 350 -7.70 31.97 -9.42
C GLU A 350 -7.74 31.87 -7.89
N VAL A 351 -6.59 32.14 -7.28
CA VAL A 351 -6.43 32.23 -5.82
C VAL A 351 -6.98 33.57 -5.33
N THR A 352 -7.75 33.54 -4.22
CA THR A 352 -8.34 34.73 -3.62
C THR A 352 -7.94 34.89 -2.15
N ASP A 353 -8.18 36.07 -1.57
CA ASP A 353 -7.97 36.37 -0.15
C ASP A 353 -9.23 36.20 0.71
N THR A 354 -10.27 35.60 0.15
CA THR A 354 -11.58 35.51 0.81
C THR A 354 -11.71 34.38 1.81
N ASN A 355 -10.77 33.42 1.84
CA ASN A 355 -10.85 32.14 2.57
C ASN A 355 -12.13 31.34 2.22
N ARG A 356 -12.65 31.55 1.01
CA ARG A 356 -13.84 30.87 0.53
C ARG A 356 -13.56 30.07 -0.72
N PHE A 357 -14.23 28.95 -0.82
CA PHE A 357 -14.25 28.08 -1.97
C PHE A 357 -15.49 28.41 -2.79
N VAL A 358 -15.29 29.16 -3.88
CA VAL A 358 -16.37 29.68 -4.71
C VAL A 358 -16.35 28.99 -6.07
N LEU A 359 -17.47 28.44 -6.46
CA LEU A 359 -17.68 27.79 -7.75
C LEU A 359 -18.72 28.53 -8.55
N THR A 360 -18.40 28.90 -9.80
CA THR A 360 -19.33 29.54 -10.74
C THR A 360 -19.44 28.73 -12.03
N TYR A 361 -20.60 28.82 -12.68
CA TYR A 361 -20.83 28.32 -14.02
C TYR A 361 -21.73 29.33 -14.77
N ASP A 362 -21.24 29.89 -15.89
CA ASP A 362 -21.90 30.96 -16.64
C ASP A 362 -22.36 32.12 -15.69
N ASP A 363 -21.47 32.59 -14.80
CA ASP A 363 -21.69 33.63 -13.78
C ASP A 363 -22.72 33.27 -12.67
N GLU A 364 -23.33 32.08 -12.67
CA GLU A 364 -24.18 31.58 -11.58
C GLU A 364 -23.33 30.89 -10.51
N VAL A 365 -23.60 31.18 -9.22
CA VAL A 365 -22.86 30.58 -8.08
C VAL A 365 -23.46 29.24 -7.71
N TYR A 366 -22.66 28.16 -7.78
CA TYR A 366 -23.04 26.79 -7.41
C TYR A 366 -22.49 26.35 -6.05
N ALA A 367 -21.43 26.99 -5.57
CA ALA A 367 -20.99 26.85 -4.20
C ALA A 367 -20.30 28.11 -3.70
N ASP A 368 -20.49 28.39 -2.42
CA ASP A 368 -19.77 29.42 -1.67
C ASP A 368 -19.59 28.95 -0.24
N ILE A 369 -18.46 28.26 0.01
CA ILE A 369 -18.17 27.46 1.21
C ILE A 369 -16.94 28.03 1.88
N PRO A 370 -16.87 28.20 3.21
CA PRO A 370 -15.61 28.49 3.90
C PRO A 370 -14.64 27.30 3.76
N VAL A 371 -13.37 27.58 3.43
CA VAL A 371 -12.37 26.56 3.10
C VAL A 371 -12.03 25.68 4.29
N GLU A 372 -11.73 26.27 5.45
CA GLU A 372 -11.24 25.55 6.64
C GLU A 372 -12.24 24.49 7.15
N PRO A 373 -13.55 24.76 7.32
CA PRO A 373 -14.50 23.74 7.71
C PRO A 373 -14.66 22.60 6.70
N LEU A 374 -14.45 22.87 5.42
CA LEU A 374 -14.55 21.86 4.37
C LEU A 374 -13.39 20.86 4.44
N ALA A 375 -12.16 21.33 4.58
CA ALA A 375 -10.96 20.52 4.48
C ALA A 375 -10.48 19.98 5.84
N ASP A 376 -10.47 20.82 6.90
CA ASP A 376 -9.76 20.51 8.15
C ASP A 376 -10.69 20.20 9.33
N GLU A 377 -11.95 20.66 9.32
CA GLU A 377 -12.89 20.53 10.44
C GLU A 377 -13.94 19.44 10.24
N ALA A 378 -13.66 18.44 9.41
CA ALA A 378 -14.53 17.27 9.30
C ALA A 378 -14.81 16.66 10.69
N PRO A 379 -16.02 16.11 10.94
CA PRO A 379 -16.32 15.46 12.20
C PRO A 379 -15.32 14.37 12.54
N VAL A 380 -14.97 14.24 13.82
CA VAL A 380 -14.12 13.16 14.33
C VAL A 380 -14.93 12.38 15.36
N TYR A 381 -15.05 11.08 15.16
CA TYR A 381 -15.80 10.18 16.04
C TYR A 381 -14.83 9.29 16.83
N ILE A 382 -15.03 9.24 18.14
CA ILE A 382 -14.36 8.29 19.01
C ILE A 382 -15.43 7.32 19.49
N LEU A 383 -15.36 6.09 18.98
CA LEU A 383 -16.29 5.03 19.33
C LEU A 383 -15.78 4.23 20.52
N GLU A 384 -16.66 3.44 21.12
CA GLU A 384 -16.31 2.53 22.20
C GLU A 384 -15.81 1.21 21.61
N GLY A 385 -14.57 0.82 21.92
CA GLY A 385 -14.04 -0.50 21.57
C GLY A 385 -14.38 -1.55 22.60
N GLU A 386 -14.33 -2.82 22.21
CA GLU A 386 -14.53 -3.98 23.09
C GLU A 386 -13.50 -5.04 22.75
N GLU A 387 -12.72 -5.47 23.74
CA GLU A 387 -11.78 -6.59 23.59
C GLU A 387 -12.55 -7.89 23.34
N LYS A 388 -12.07 -8.67 22.40
CA LYS A 388 -12.60 -10.00 22.12
C LYS A 388 -11.97 -11.02 23.04
N ASP A 389 -12.81 -11.80 23.72
CA ASP A 389 -12.36 -12.98 24.46
C ASP A 389 -12.17 -14.14 23.48
N TYR A 390 -10.91 -14.47 23.21
CA TYR A 390 -10.54 -15.59 22.35
C TYR A 390 -10.44 -16.87 23.16
N ASN A 391 -11.26 -17.87 22.81
CA ASN A 391 -11.17 -19.19 23.44
C ASN A 391 -9.89 -19.90 22.96
N THR A 392 -8.86 -19.91 23.79
CA THR A 392 -7.53 -20.44 23.50
C THR A 392 -7.45 -21.94 23.79
N SER A 393 -7.95 -22.79 22.91
CA SER A 393 -7.66 -24.21 22.98
C SER A 393 -6.39 -24.55 22.21
N LYS A 394 -5.34 -25.00 22.90
CA LYS A 394 -4.11 -25.48 22.25
C LYS A 394 -4.37 -26.77 21.48
N ASN A 395 -3.81 -26.88 20.29
CA ASN A 395 -3.76 -28.12 19.53
C ASN A 395 -2.66 -29.05 20.09
N ASP A 396 -2.76 -30.32 19.81
CA ASP A 396 -1.71 -31.28 20.10
C ASP A 396 -0.78 -31.43 18.89
N TYR A 397 0.44 -30.90 19.01
CA TYR A 397 1.47 -30.92 17.96
C TYR A 397 2.41 -32.12 18.06
N THR A 398 2.20 -33.08 19.00
CA THR A 398 3.14 -34.19 19.25
C THR A 398 3.16 -35.23 18.12
N HIS A 399 2.11 -35.27 17.30
CA HIS A 399 1.91 -36.30 16.27
C HIS A 399 1.85 -35.71 14.86
N ILE A 400 2.74 -34.78 14.53
CA ILE A 400 2.81 -34.19 13.18
C ILE A 400 3.48 -35.17 12.21
N ASP A 401 2.79 -35.51 11.12
CA ASP A 401 3.42 -36.12 9.96
C ASP A 401 4.18 -35.01 9.18
N VAL A 402 5.49 -34.98 9.37
CA VAL A 402 6.33 -33.91 8.83
C VAL A 402 6.31 -33.87 7.30
N LYS A 403 6.30 -35.03 6.63
CA LYS A 403 6.30 -35.07 5.17
C LYS A 403 4.96 -34.62 4.58
N ASP A 404 3.84 -35.10 5.10
CA ASP A 404 2.51 -34.70 4.64
C ASP A 404 2.27 -33.22 4.90
N THR A 405 2.60 -32.72 6.09
CA THR A 405 2.51 -31.30 6.46
C THR A 405 3.38 -30.43 5.55
N PHE A 406 4.62 -30.83 5.29
CA PHE A 406 5.53 -30.09 4.40
C PHE A 406 4.94 -29.89 3.02
N PHE A 407 4.43 -30.94 2.39
CA PHE A 407 3.87 -30.83 1.03
C PHE A 407 2.51 -30.12 1.00
N LYS A 408 1.68 -30.24 2.04
CA LYS A 408 0.44 -29.48 2.14
C LYS A 408 0.71 -27.97 2.22
N LEU A 409 1.66 -27.56 3.07
CA LEU A 409 2.06 -26.17 3.20
C LEU A 409 2.69 -25.65 1.89
N LEU A 410 3.62 -26.41 1.30
CA LEU A 410 4.35 -26.00 0.09
C LEU A 410 3.43 -25.75 -1.12
N LYS A 411 2.33 -26.51 -1.21
CA LYS A 411 1.32 -26.38 -2.29
C LYS A 411 0.31 -25.28 -2.06
N HIS A 412 0.17 -24.77 -0.83
CA HIS A 412 -0.83 -23.77 -0.55
C HIS A 412 -0.49 -22.44 -1.26
N PRO A 413 -1.44 -21.78 -1.94
CA PRO A 413 -1.17 -20.56 -2.71
C PRO A 413 -0.46 -19.45 -1.93
N THR A 414 -0.74 -19.30 -0.61
CA THR A 414 -0.05 -18.33 0.26
C THR A 414 1.44 -18.64 0.40
N ILE A 415 1.85 -19.90 0.44
CA ILE A 415 3.25 -20.35 0.57
C ILE A 415 3.93 -20.51 -0.79
N ALA A 416 3.19 -20.93 -1.81
CA ALA A 416 3.66 -21.18 -3.16
C ALA A 416 4.37 -19.96 -3.78
N SER A 417 5.23 -20.22 -4.76
CA SER A 417 5.87 -19.17 -5.55
C SER A 417 4.84 -18.29 -6.26
N LYS A 418 5.05 -17.00 -6.22
CA LYS A 418 4.23 -16.03 -6.95
C LYS A 418 4.72 -15.78 -8.38
N HIS A 419 5.72 -16.54 -8.84
CA HIS A 419 6.34 -16.45 -10.15
C HIS A 419 5.31 -16.37 -11.29
N TYR A 420 4.31 -17.25 -11.32
CA TYR A 420 3.22 -17.22 -12.30
C TYR A 420 2.49 -15.86 -12.37
N LEU A 421 2.44 -15.11 -11.28
CA LEU A 421 1.76 -13.81 -11.19
C LEU A 421 2.69 -12.67 -11.55
N TYR A 422 3.87 -12.58 -10.92
CA TYR A 422 4.76 -11.44 -11.13
C TYR A 422 5.53 -11.48 -12.46
N ASP A 423 5.57 -12.60 -13.17
CA ASP A 423 6.10 -12.66 -14.55
C ASP A 423 5.25 -11.85 -15.55
N GLN A 424 4.04 -11.48 -15.19
CA GLN A 424 3.19 -10.60 -15.99
C GLN A 424 3.58 -9.12 -15.85
N TYR A 425 4.45 -8.78 -14.89
CA TYR A 425 4.94 -7.43 -14.66
C TYR A 425 6.30 -7.22 -15.31
N ASP A 426 6.52 -6.04 -15.87
CA ASP A 426 7.88 -5.61 -16.21
C ASP A 426 8.65 -5.33 -14.91
N GLN A 427 9.76 -6.03 -14.74
CA GLN A 427 10.57 -5.99 -13.53
C GLN A 427 11.88 -5.21 -13.72
N GLN A 428 12.23 -4.87 -14.95
CA GLN A 428 13.57 -4.36 -15.31
C GLN A 428 13.54 -3.12 -16.20
N VAL A 429 12.39 -2.54 -16.49
CA VAL A 429 12.32 -1.29 -17.25
C VAL A 429 13.18 -0.22 -16.54
N GLY A 430 13.94 0.55 -17.31
CA GLY A 430 14.94 1.47 -16.77
C GLY A 430 16.30 0.82 -16.40
N ALA A 431 16.39 -0.51 -16.39
CA ALA A 431 17.62 -1.31 -16.14
C ALA A 431 18.31 -1.06 -14.77
N ASN A 432 17.57 -0.56 -13.78
CA ASN A 432 18.10 -0.24 -12.46
C ASN A 432 17.75 -1.27 -11.37
N THR A 433 16.99 -2.32 -11.69
CA THR A 433 16.61 -3.36 -10.74
C THR A 433 17.80 -4.28 -10.47
N ILE A 434 18.28 -4.32 -9.22
CA ILE A 434 19.38 -5.17 -8.75
C ILE A 434 18.82 -6.48 -8.20
N ILE A 435 17.86 -6.42 -7.26
CA ILE A 435 17.16 -7.59 -6.72
C ILE A 435 15.72 -7.59 -7.24
N LYS A 436 15.40 -8.69 -7.94
CA LYS A 436 14.09 -8.93 -8.57
C LYS A 436 13.06 -9.50 -7.60
N PRO A 437 11.77 -9.58 -8.00
CA PRO A 437 10.72 -10.25 -7.22
C PRO A 437 11.08 -11.70 -6.86
N GLY A 438 10.55 -12.16 -5.74
CA GLY A 438 10.73 -13.54 -5.25
C GLY A 438 11.62 -13.67 -4.02
N LEU A 439 12.30 -12.57 -3.62
CA LEU A 439 13.05 -12.45 -2.38
C LEU A 439 12.35 -11.53 -1.37
N GLN A 440 13.00 -11.23 -0.25
CA GLN A 440 12.40 -10.49 0.88
C GLN A 440 12.07 -9.03 0.56
N ALA A 441 12.95 -8.36 -0.18
CA ALA A 441 12.77 -6.98 -0.61
C ALA A 441 13.33 -6.79 -2.01
N SER A 442 12.84 -5.81 -2.74
CA SER A 442 13.45 -5.36 -3.99
C SER A 442 14.59 -4.37 -3.73
N VAL A 443 15.52 -4.28 -4.65
CA VAL A 443 16.57 -3.29 -4.64
C VAL A 443 16.69 -2.65 -6.02
N VAL A 444 16.50 -1.33 -6.06
CA VAL A 444 16.55 -0.52 -7.29
C VAL A 444 17.64 0.53 -7.14
N ARG A 445 18.56 0.61 -8.09
CA ARG A 445 19.65 1.58 -8.11
C ARG A 445 19.12 3.01 -8.24
N VAL A 446 19.72 3.94 -7.50
CA VAL A 446 19.54 5.38 -7.74
C VAL A 446 20.47 5.77 -8.89
N GLU A 447 19.89 6.15 -10.01
CA GLU A 447 20.62 6.43 -11.24
C GLU A 447 21.73 7.49 -11.04
N GLY A 448 22.89 7.25 -11.65
CA GLY A 448 24.05 8.15 -11.54
C GLY A 448 24.81 8.07 -10.22
N THR A 449 24.46 7.13 -9.32
CA THR A 449 25.10 6.96 -8.02
C THR A 449 25.51 5.50 -7.75
N ASN A 450 26.19 5.27 -6.63
CA ASN A 450 26.43 3.93 -6.10
C ASN A 450 25.36 3.50 -5.07
N LYS A 451 24.34 4.33 -4.83
CA LYS A 451 23.26 4.04 -3.91
C LYS A 451 22.16 3.19 -4.55
N ALA A 452 21.42 2.49 -3.71
CA ALA A 452 20.18 1.85 -4.11
C ALA A 452 19.11 2.01 -3.02
N ILE A 453 17.86 1.97 -3.44
CA ILE A 453 16.70 1.93 -2.55
C ILE A 453 16.23 0.49 -2.46
N ALA A 454 16.21 -0.03 -1.25
CA ALA A 454 15.50 -1.25 -0.93
C ALA A 454 14.06 -0.91 -0.52
N SER A 455 13.10 -1.70 -0.96
CA SER A 455 11.70 -1.52 -0.62
C SER A 455 10.96 -2.85 -0.46
N THR A 456 10.04 -2.88 0.51
CA THR A 456 9.18 -4.01 0.78
C THR A 456 7.77 -3.53 1.12
N ILE A 457 6.79 -4.43 1.01
CA ILE A 457 5.40 -4.20 1.44
C ILE A 457 4.86 -5.50 2.02
N ASP A 458 4.46 -5.48 3.28
CA ASP A 458 4.17 -6.67 4.07
C ASP A 458 2.91 -6.50 4.95
N GLY A 459 2.25 -7.62 5.29
CA GLY A 459 1.12 -7.64 6.19
C GLY A 459 0.97 -8.99 6.90
N GLU A 460 0.52 -8.96 8.17
CA GLU A 460 0.41 -10.14 9.04
C GLU A 460 -0.98 -10.25 9.69
N ALA A 461 -2.00 -10.37 8.86
CA ALA A 461 -3.40 -10.24 9.23
C ALA A 461 -3.86 -11.19 10.36
N ARG A 462 -3.45 -12.47 10.36
CA ARG A 462 -3.89 -13.43 11.38
C ARG A 462 -3.25 -13.19 12.74
N TYR A 463 -2.01 -12.72 12.77
CA TYR A 463 -1.36 -12.30 14.02
C TYR A 463 -2.07 -11.09 14.61
N VAL A 464 -2.39 -10.09 13.77
CA VAL A 464 -3.17 -8.92 14.19
C VAL A 464 -4.57 -9.30 14.67
N TYR A 465 -5.23 -10.26 14.00
CA TYR A 465 -6.53 -10.77 14.45
C TYR A 465 -6.45 -11.45 15.82
N ASN A 466 -5.40 -12.24 16.06
CA ASN A 466 -5.24 -13.00 17.29
C ASN A 466 -4.84 -12.12 18.49
N ASN A 467 -3.94 -11.19 18.27
CA ASN A 467 -3.52 -10.21 19.26
C ASN A 467 -3.15 -8.92 18.51
N PRO A 468 -4.06 -7.95 18.42
CA PRO A 468 -3.86 -6.76 17.60
C PRO A 468 -2.61 -5.96 17.96
N TYR A 469 -2.30 -5.83 19.25
CA TYR A 469 -1.13 -5.09 19.71
C TYR A 469 0.19 -5.77 19.31
N GLU A 470 0.36 -7.05 19.64
CA GLU A 470 1.56 -7.79 19.26
C GLU A 470 1.66 -8.00 17.75
N GLY A 471 0.54 -8.29 17.08
CA GLY A 471 0.48 -8.39 15.61
C GLY A 471 0.85 -7.08 14.92
N GLY A 472 0.45 -5.95 15.48
CA GLY A 472 0.88 -4.63 15.01
C GLY A 472 2.40 -4.42 15.08
N LYS A 473 3.05 -4.88 16.15
CA LYS A 473 4.52 -4.87 16.24
C LYS A 473 5.15 -5.79 15.19
N MET A 474 4.57 -6.97 15.00
CA MET A 474 5.10 -7.99 14.10
C MET A 474 5.13 -7.54 12.63
N VAL A 475 4.08 -6.87 12.16
CA VAL A 475 4.04 -6.41 10.76
C VAL A 475 5.12 -5.36 10.47
N VAL A 476 5.38 -4.43 11.39
CA VAL A 476 6.46 -3.45 11.24
C VAL A 476 7.82 -4.13 11.30
N ALA A 477 8.01 -5.06 12.24
CA ALA A 477 9.27 -5.80 12.39
C ALA A 477 9.55 -6.73 11.19
N GLU A 478 8.53 -7.29 10.54
CA GLU A 478 8.71 -8.09 9.33
C GLU A 478 9.25 -7.24 8.18
N ALA A 479 8.64 -6.09 7.91
CA ALA A 479 9.13 -5.15 6.90
C ALA A 479 10.57 -4.70 7.21
N TYR A 480 10.89 -4.41 8.47
CA TYR A 480 12.23 -4.10 8.92
C TYR A 480 13.22 -5.25 8.61
N ARG A 481 12.88 -6.50 8.99
CA ARG A 481 13.72 -7.68 8.73
C ARG A 481 13.96 -7.92 7.24
N ASN A 482 12.93 -7.69 6.41
CA ASN A 482 13.03 -7.89 4.97
C ASN A 482 14.02 -6.90 4.33
N LEU A 483 14.09 -5.66 4.81
CA LEU A 483 15.10 -4.69 4.38
C LEU A 483 16.51 -5.05 4.86
N ILE A 484 16.63 -5.49 6.12
CA ILE A 484 17.91 -5.99 6.66
C ILE A 484 18.45 -7.16 5.83
N ALA A 485 17.58 -8.07 5.38
CA ALA A 485 17.96 -9.25 4.61
C ALA A 485 18.63 -8.92 3.26
N VAL A 486 18.46 -7.72 2.74
CA VAL A 486 19.15 -7.22 1.55
C VAL A 486 20.25 -6.19 1.86
N GLY A 487 20.62 -6.05 3.13
CA GLY A 487 21.71 -5.17 3.59
C GLY A 487 21.36 -3.68 3.67
N ALA A 488 20.10 -3.33 3.56
CA ALA A 488 19.64 -1.95 3.64
C ALA A 488 19.55 -1.46 5.10
N THR A 489 19.74 -0.16 5.30
CA THR A 489 19.38 0.53 6.52
C THR A 489 17.94 1.04 6.37
N PRO A 490 16.97 0.51 7.15
CA PRO A 490 15.58 1.01 7.13
C PRO A 490 15.55 2.50 7.51
N LEU A 491 14.73 3.30 6.81
CA LEU A 491 14.66 4.76 7.00
C LEU A 491 13.31 5.22 7.53
N ALA A 492 12.24 4.78 6.91
CA ALA A 492 10.88 5.19 7.24
C ALA A 492 9.86 4.23 6.61
N MET A 493 8.61 4.33 7.07
CA MET A 493 7.51 3.53 6.55
C MET A 493 6.30 4.37 6.13
N THR A 494 5.46 3.74 5.35
CA THR A 494 4.08 4.12 5.01
C THR A 494 3.16 2.98 5.38
N ASP A 495 1.93 3.26 5.77
CA ASP A 495 0.97 2.22 6.11
C ASP A 495 -0.31 2.28 5.28
N CYS A 496 -0.99 1.15 5.16
CA CYS A 496 -2.35 1.07 4.67
C CYS A 496 -3.17 0.20 5.62
N LEU A 497 -4.09 0.83 6.36
CA LEU A 497 -4.87 0.22 7.41
C LEU A 497 -6.19 -0.31 6.85
N ASN A 498 -6.28 -1.64 6.59
CA ASN A 498 -7.48 -2.27 6.03
C ASN A 498 -8.25 -2.99 7.13
N TYR A 499 -9.46 -2.52 7.44
CA TYR A 499 -10.32 -3.06 8.50
C TYR A 499 -11.77 -3.16 8.03
N GLY A 500 -12.59 -3.92 8.76
CA GLY A 500 -14.05 -3.95 8.60
C GLY A 500 -14.71 -2.64 9.08
N SER A 501 -16.02 -2.70 9.38
CA SER A 501 -16.75 -1.53 9.87
C SER A 501 -16.26 -1.10 11.25
N PRO A 502 -15.89 0.19 11.42
CA PRO A 502 -15.49 0.75 12.72
C PRO A 502 -16.66 0.81 13.72
N GLU A 503 -17.89 0.70 13.27
CA GLU A 503 -19.08 0.68 14.12
C GLU A 503 -19.20 -0.62 14.93
N LYS A 504 -18.52 -1.68 14.51
CA LYS A 504 -18.35 -2.93 15.26
C LYS A 504 -17.29 -2.75 16.33
N LYS A 505 -17.69 -2.74 17.60
CA LYS A 505 -16.80 -2.48 18.75
C LYS A 505 -15.51 -3.31 18.73
N GLU A 506 -15.62 -4.59 18.37
CA GLU A 506 -14.48 -5.50 18.23
C GLU A 506 -13.48 -5.00 17.15
N ILE A 507 -13.98 -4.60 15.98
CA ILE A 507 -13.15 -4.12 14.87
C ILE A 507 -12.47 -2.79 15.27
N TYR A 508 -13.22 -1.92 15.93
CA TYR A 508 -12.67 -0.65 16.41
C TYR A 508 -11.56 -0.84 17.44
N GLN A 509 -11.72 -1.82 18.37
CA GLN A 509 -10.67 -2.17 19.33
C GLN A 509 -9.43 -2.75 18.63
N GLN A 510 -9.63 -3.59 17.60
CA GLN A 510 -8.51 -4.12 16.80
C GLN A 510 -7.70 -2.99 16.13
N LEU A 511 -8.39 -1.95 15.61
CA LEU A 511 -7.73 -0.77 15.04
C LEU A 511 -6.91 0.00 16.10
N ILE A 512 -7.49 0.23 17.28
CA ILE A 512 -6.82 0.92 18.40
C ILE A 512 -5.54 0.19 18.80
N ASP A 513 -5.64 -1.11 19.08
CA ASP A 513 -4.52 -1.86 19.66
C ASP A 513 -3.42 -2.13 18.63
N SER A 514 -3.79 -2.43 17.39
CA SER A 514 -2.79 -2.66 16.34
C SER A 514 -2.00 -1.40 16.00
N THR A 515 -2.65 -0.25 15.87
CA THR A 515 -1.94 1.03 15.63
C THR A 515 -1.04 1.40 16.79
N LYS A 516 -1.43 1.09 18.03
CA LYS A 516 -0.57 1.28 19.20
C LYS A 516 0.68 0.38 19.15
N GLY A 517 0.51 -0.90 18.80
CA GLY A 517 1.64 -1.83 18.62
C GLY A 517 2.57 -1.41 17.49
N MET A 518 2.01 -0.98 16.36
CA MET A 518 2.78 -0.44 15.23
C MET A 518 3.59 0.81 15.64
N ALA A 519 2.97 1.75 16.38
CA ALA A 519 3.65 2.97 16.83
C ALA A 519 4.86 2.65 17.74
N GLU A 520 4.71 1.71 18.68
CA GLU A 520 5.82 1.26 19.52
C GLU A 520 6.95 0.64 18.69
N ALA A 521 6.61 -0.19 17.71
CA ALA A 521 7.63 -0.78 16.84
C ALA A 521 8.37 0.28 16.01
N CYS A 522 7.64 1.27 15.47
CA CYS A 522 8.25 2.40 14.74
C CYS A 522 9.23 3.20 15.60
N ASP A 523 8.88 3.45 16.87
CA ASP A 523 9.76 4.16 17.81
C ASP A 523 11.05 3.40 18.11
N ILE A 524 10.95 2.09 18.36
CA ILE A 524 12.12 1.25 18.71
C ILE A 524 12.99 0.99 17.48
N LEU A 525 12.37 0.66 16.33
CA LEU A 525 13.06 0.36 15.07
C LEU A 525 13.53 1.61 14.33
N LYS A 526 13.17 2.81 14.79
CA LYS A 526 13.51 4.10 14.17
C LYS A 526 13.02 4.23 12.74
N THR A 527 11.79 3.78 12.48
CA THR A 527 11.14 3.83 11.18
C THR A 527 9.87 4.67 11.25
N PRO A 528 9.97 6.01 11.30
CA PRO A 528 8.81 6.91 11.41
C PRO A 528 7.84 6.71 10.25
N VAL A 529 6.56 6.98 10.51
CA VAL A 529 5.49 6.93 9.51
C VAL A 529 5.45 8.28 8.79
N VAL A 530 5.72 8.29 7.50
CA VAL A 530 5.81 9.53 6.70
C VAL A 530 4.63 9.75 5.76
N SER A 531 3.84 8.72 5.54
CA SER A 531 2.59 8.75 4.77
C SER A 531 1.72 7.54 5.13
N GLY A 532 0.49 7.49 4.68
CA GLY A 532 -0.37 6.34 4.91
C GLY A 532 -1.77 6.52 4.30
N ASN A 533 -2.58 5.49 4.43
CA ASN A 533 -3.96 5.42 4.00
C ASN A 533 -4.79 4.56 4.95
N VAL A 534 -6.07 4.83 5.09
CA VAL A 534 -7.01 3.99 5.85
C VAL A 534 -8.15 3.56 4.97
N SER A 535 -8.44 2.26 4.97
CA SER A 535 -9.57 1.64 4.27
C SER A 535 -10.42 0.89 5.29
N LEU A 536 -11.60 1.40 5.57
CA LEU A 536 -12.58 0.78 6.46
C LEU A 536 -13.74 0.17 5.66
N TYR A 537 -14.68 -0.45 6.36
CA TYR A 537 -15.87 -1.11 5.75
C TYR A 537 -15.54 -2.25 4.77
N ASN A 538 -14.35 -2.86 4.89
CA ASN A 538 -14.02 -4.04 4.09
C ASN A 538 -14.79 -5.26 4.61
N GLU A 539 -16.03 -5.35 4.20
CA GLU A 539 -16.98 -6.38 4.60
C GLU A 539 -17.76 -6.90 3.39
N THR A 540 -18.11 -8.17 3.45
CA THR A 540 -18.97 -8.81 2.45
C THR A 540 -20.03 -9.65 3.16
N LYS A 541 -21.32 -9.34 2.94
CA LYS A 541 -22.46 -10.05 3.56
C LYS A 541 -22.35 -10.12 5.09
N GLY A 542 -21.94 -9.02 5.72
CA GLY A 542 -21.80 -8.89 7.17
C GLY A 542 -20.54 -9.56 7.76
N THR A 543 -19.69 -10.16 6.93
CA THR A 543 -18.42 -10.75 7.36
C THR A 543 -17.28 -9.78 7.08
N SER A 544 -16.58 -9.36 8.12
CA SER A 544 -15.39 -8.50 8.02
C SER A 544 -14.19 -9.31 7.56
N ILE A 545 -13.30 -8.68 6.79
CA ILE A 545 -11.95 -9.20 6.55
C ILE A 545 -11.20 -9.38 7.87
N PHE A 546 -10.06 -10.05 7.85
CA PHE A 546 -9.11 -9.91 8.96
C PHE A 546 -8.60 -8.47 9.06
N PRO A 547 -8.32 -7.96 10.29
CA PRO A 547 -7.61 -6.69 10.43
C PRO A 547 -6.25 -6.80 9.74
N THR A 548 -6.07 -6.03 8.68
CA THR A 548 -4.93 -6.17 7.78
C THR A 548 -4.21 -4.82 7.63
N PRO A 549 -3.45 -4.37 8.65
CA PRO A 549 -2.49 -3.30 8.44
C PRO A 549 -1.40 -3.80 7.48
N VAL A 550 -1.13 -3.03 6.46
CA VAL A 550 -0.06 -3.25 5.49
C VAL A 550 0.99 -2.18 5.70
N VAL A 551 2.26 -2.58 5.77
CA VAL A 551 3.41 -1.71 5.95
C VAL A 551 4.27 -1.72 4.71
N GLY A 552 4.40 -0.57 4.05
CA GLY A 552 5.43 -0.31 3.06
C GLY A 552 6.64 0.32 3.73
N MET A 553 7.82 -0.21 3.52
CA MET A 553 9.04 0.33 4.14
C MET A 553 10.14 0.51 3.10
N VAL A 554 10.87 1.61 3.23
CA VAL A 554 12.04 1.89 2.40
C VAL A 554 13.32 1.93 3.22
N GLY A 555 14.42 1.49 2.62
CA GLY A 555 15.74 1.53 3.22
C GLY A 555 16.81 1.92 2.20
N LEU A 556 17.93 2.41 2.71
CA LEU A 556 19.07 2.84 1.91
C LEU A 556 20.17 1.77 1.91
N ILE A 557 20.64 1.45 0.72
CA ILE A 557 21.92 0.78 0.48
C ILE A 557 22.89 1.84 -0.01
N GLU A 558 23.86 2.20 0.82
CA GLU A 558 24.82 3.28 0.54
C GLU A 558 25.76 2.96 -0.62
N ASN A 559 26.02 1.66 -0.81
CA ASN A 559 26.91 1.20 -1.86
C ASN A 559 26.45 -0.16 -2.41
N VAL A 560 26.02 -0.17 -3.66
CA VAL A 560 25.56 -1.40 -4.35
C VAL A 560 26.61 -2.50 -4.41
N ASN A 561 27.90 -2.17 -4.26
CA ASN A 561 28.97 -3.17 -4.22
C ASN A 561 28.86 -4.12 -3.01
N TYR A 562 28.11 -3.77 -1.96
CA TYR A 562 27.82 -4.70 -0.85
C TYR A 562 27.05 -5.95 -1.32
N LEU A 563 26.33 -5.83 -2.45
CA LEU A 563 25.56 -6.91 -3.05
C LEU A 563 26.31 -7.65 -4.18
N ASN A 564 27.58 -7.34 -4.41
CA ASN A 564 28.38 -8.10 -5.34
C ASN A 564 28.54 -9.53 -4.82
N ASP A 565 28.26 -10.53 -5.68
CA ASP A 565 28.25 -11.94 -5.30
C ASP A 565 27.30 -12.28 -4.12
N PHE A 566 26.19 -11.53 -4.01
CA PHE A 566 25.12 -11.81 -3.03
C PHE A 566 24.15 -12.85 -3.58
N GLU A 567 24.69 -14.02 -3.92
CA GLU A 567 23.98 -15.22 -4.32
C GLU A 567 24.61 -16.45 -3.67
N PRO A 568 23.82 -17.37 -3.08
CA PRO A 568 24.35 -18.55 -2.40
C PRO A 568 25.00 -19.51 -3.38
N GLN A 569 26.10 -20.14 -2.95
CA GLN A 569 26.88 -21.04 -3.75
C GLN A 569 27.06 -22.40 -3.08
N VAL A 570 27.41 -23.41 -3.88
CA VAL A 570 27.82 -24.73 -3.37
C VAL A 570 28.97 -24.58 -2.39
N GLY A 571 28.84 -25.21 -1.22
CA GLY A 571 29.83 -25.15 -0.15
C GLY A 571 29.62 -24.02 0.86
N ASP A 572 28.62 -23.14 0.64
CA ASP A 572 28.27 -22.14 1.63
C ASP A 572 27.57 -22.80 2.82
N LYS A 573 27.96 -22.38 4.02
CA LYS A 573 27.39 -22.86 5.26
C LYS A 573 26.11 -22.09 5.63
N LEU A 574 25.13 -22.80 6.13
CA LEU A 574 23.86 -22.21 6.59
C LEU A 574 23.86 -22.05 8.10
N TYR A 575 23.47 -20.87 8.56
CA TYR A 575 23.28 -20.56 9.97
C TYR A 575 21.86 -20.07 10.21
N LEU A 576 21.30 -20.48 11.35
CA LEU A 576 20.06 -19.91 11.91
C LEU A 576 20.46 -18.88 12.95
N ILE A 577 19.89 -17.66 12.83
CA ILE A 577 20.01 -16.57 13.79
C ILE A 577 18.63 -16.35 14.41
N GLY A 578 18.56 -16.33 15.74
CA GLY A 578 17.33 -16.23 16.50
C GLY A 578 16.78 -17.59 16.97
N ASP A 579 16.05 -17.56 18.08
CA ASP A 579 15.54 -18.75 18.77
C ASP A 579 14.28 -19.30 18.11
N THR A 580 14.18 -20.64 18.04
CA THR A 580 12.95 -21.33 17.63
C THR A 580 12.17 -21.74 18.86
N LYS A 581 10.91 -21.33 18.95
CA LYS A 581 10.00 -21.63 20.06
C LYS A 581 8.78 -22.44 19.60
N ASP A 582 7.96 -22.88 20.53
CA ASP A 582 6.66 -23.52 20.27
C ASP A 582 5.60 -22.44 19.98
N ASP A 583 5.76 -21.73 18.89
CA ASP A 583 5.01 -20.53 18.52
C ASP A 583 4.17 -20.82 17.26
N PHE A 584 2.93 -21.24 17.48
CA PHE A 584 2.04 -21.74 16.42
C PHE A 584 0.80 -20.87 16.21
N GLY A 585 0.44 -20.02 17.16
CA GLY A 585 -0.75 -19.18 17.09
C GLY A 585 -0.75 -18.30 15.83
N GLY A 586 -1.81 -18.38 15.03
CA GLY A 586 -1.91 -17.63 13.77
C GLY A 586 -1.13 -18.18 12.59
N SER A 587 -0.33 -19.23 12.78
CA SER A 587 0.54 -19.81 11.75
C SER A 587 -0.22 -20.53 10.62
N GLN A 588 0.48 -20.78 9.52
CA GLN A 588 -0.05 -21.62 8.42
C GLN A 588 -0.27 -23.06 8.85
N LEU A 589 0.57 -23.57 9.76
CA LEU A 589 0.37 -24.90 10.34
C LEU A 589 -0.99 -24.99 11.04
N GLU A 590 -1.32 -24.05 11.91
CA GLU A 590 -2.58 -23.99 12.63
C GLU A 590 -3.77 -23.99 11.67
N LYS A 591 -3.76 -23.10 10.70
CA LYS A 591 -4.84 -22.97 9.73
C LYS A 591 -5.02 -24.21 8.89
N LEU A 592 -3.95 -24.68 8.22
CA LEU A 592 -4.06 -25.68 7.15
C LEU A 592 -4.11 -27.13 7.64
N ILE A 593 -3.54 -27.39 8.81
CA ILE A 593 -3.45 -28.76 9.33
C ILE A 593 -4.49 -28.99 10.42
N TYR A 594 -4.69 -28.02 11.30
CA TYR A 594 -5.59 -28.17 12.45
C TYR A 594 -6.97 -27.53 12.26
N GLY A 595 -7.13 -26.61 11.30
CA GLY A 595 -8.39 -25.93 11.01
C GLY A 595 -8.91 -25.07 12.17
N LYS A 596 -8.09 -24.82 13.18
CA LYS A 596 -8.37 -23.98 14.34
C LYS A 596 -7.22 -23.05 14.55
N VAL A 597 -7.53 -21.79 14.73
CA VAL A 597 -6.53 -20.76 15.03
C VAL A 597 -6.38 -20.67 16.55
N ASN A 598 -5.23 -21.06 17.05
CA ASN A 598 -4.83 -20.79 18.43
C ASN A 598 -4.39 -19.33 18.52
N HIS A 599 -4.77 -18.65 19.60
CA HIS A 599 -4.49 -17.23 19.79
C HIS A 599 -3.24 -16.95 20.64
N GLU A 600 -2.55 -17.98 21.11
CA GLU A 600 -1.33 -17.83 21.88
C GLU A 600 -0.10 -17.81 20.96
N PHE A 601 0.67 -16.74 21.03
CA PHE A 601 2.01 -16.64 20.46
C PHE A 601 2.88 -15.73 21.33
N GLU A 602 4.18 -15.85 21.16
CA GLU A 602 5.18 -15.13 21.96
C GLU A 602 5.22 -13.64 21.60
N SER A 603 5.42 -12.80 22.61
CA SER A 603 5.67 -11.38 22.40
C SER A 603 7.01 -11.16 21.69
N LEU A 604 7.05 -10.22 20.77
CA LEU A 604 8.23 -9.90 19.99
C LEU A 604 9.17 -8.95 20.77
N ASP A 605 10.45 -9.35 20.90
CA ASP A 605 11.50 -8.50 21.43
C ASP A 605 12.10 -7.61 20.32
N LEU A 606 11.59 -6.38 20.23
CA LEU A 606 12.02 -5.40 19.24
C LEU A 606 13.48 -4.93 19.43
N SER A 607 14.00 -4.95 20.65
CA SER A 607 15.41 -4.60 20.91
C SER A 607 16.35 -5.65 20.31
N SER A 608 15.99 -6.93 20.46
CA SER A 608 16.70 -8.05 19.82
C SER A 608 16.64 -7.98 18.29
N GLU A 609 15.52 -7.45 17.71
CA GLU A 609 15.46 -7.23 16.26
C GLU A 609 16.51 -6.23 15.78
N VAL A 610 16.69 -5.12 16.50
CA VAL A 610 17.70 -4.10 16.17
C VAL A 610 19.12 -4.69 16.24
N GLU A 611 19.45 -5.39 17.34
CA GLU A 611 20.77 -5.97 17.54
C GLU A 611 21.15 -7.01 16.45
N LYS A 612 20.23 -7.92 16.14
CA LYS A 612 20.38 -8.91 15.07
C LYS A 612 20.50 -8.22 13.70
N GLY A 613 19.65 -7.23 13.44
CA GLY A 613 19.64 -6.48 12.20
C GLY A 613 20.98 -5.79 11.94
N GLU A 614 21.56 -5.11 12.93
CA GLU A 614 22.87 -4.45 12.79
C GLU A 614 24.00 -5.45 12.54
N SER A 615 23.97 -6.59 13.23
CA SER A 615 24.97 -7.65 13.06
C SER A 615 24.92 -8.27 11.65
N ILE A 616 23.73 -8.56 11.14
CA ILE A 616 23.51 -9.12 9.79
C ILE A 616 23.92 -8.12 8.73
N LYS A 617 23.48 -6.88 8.85
CA LYS A 617 23.84 -5.80 7.93
C LYS A 617 25.35 -5.59 7.83
N THR A 618 26.03 -5.62 8.96
CA THR A 618 27.50 -5.54 9.03
C THR A 618 28.15 -6.73 8.30
N ALA A 619 27.67 -7.96 8.53
CA ALA A 619 28.21 -9.15 7.87
C ALA A 619 27.99 -9.13 6.34
N ILE A 620 26.88 -8.55 5.84
CA ILE A 620 26.66 -8.31 4.40
C ILE A 620 27.68 -7.31 3.87
N ARG A 621 27.89 -6.16 4.54
CA ARG A 621 28.83 -5.11 4.14
C ARG A 621 30.28 -5.59 4.11
N GLU A 622 30.63 -6.48 5.02
CA GLU A 622 31.95 -7.13 5.06
C GLU A 622 32.12 -8.25 4.02
N GLY A 623 31.08 -8.56 3.25
CA GLY A 623 31.10 -9.58 2.22
C GLY A 623 31.21 -11.01 2.77
N LEU A 624 30.78 -11.26 4.00
CA LEU A 624 30.79 -12.58 4.64
C LEU A 624 29.60 -13.43 4.16
N LEU A 625 28.45 -12.80 3.90
CA LEU A 625 27.22 -13.48 3.53
C LEU A 625 27.03 -13.49 2.01
N SER A 626 26.52 -14.60 1.50
CA SER A 626 26.07 -14.75 0.12
C SER A 626 24.55 -14.65 -0.03
N HIS A 627 23.80 -14.84 1.07
CA HIS A 627 22.35 -14.71 1.10
C HIS A 627 21.83 -14.57 2.53
N VAL A 628 20.71 -13.88 2.67
CA VAL A 628 19.95 -13.80 3.91
C VAL A 628 18.46 -13.97 3.60
N GLN A 629 17.77 -14.79 4.37
CA GLN A 629 16.34 -15.02 4.25
C GLN A 629 15.68 -14.97 5.62
N THR A 630 14.59 -14.25 5.75
CA THR A 630 13.77 -14.22 6.96
C THR A 630 12.99 -15.53 7.11
N VAL A 631 12.87 -16.05 8.33
CA VAL A 631 11.99 -17.18 8.61
C VAL A 631 10.59 -16.64 8.88
N GLY A 632 9.65 -16.91 7.99
CA GLY A 632 8.28 -16.44 8.04
C GLY A 632 7.27 -17.58 7.90
N LYS A 633 6.22 -17.33 7.12
CA LYS A 633 5.08 -18.24 6.90
C LYS A 633 5.52 -19.66 6.50
N GLY A 634 5.05 -20.64 7.26
CA GLY A 634 5.38 -22.05 7.10
C GLY A 634 6.63 -22.51 7.88
N GLY A 635 7.33 -21.59 8.55
CA GLY A 635 8.45 -21.88 9.44
C GLY A 635 9.76 -22.23 8.74
N LEU A 636 10.70 -22.81 9.52
CA LEU A 636 12.09 -23.02 9.09
C LEU A 636 12.21 -24.01 7.93
N LEU A 637 11.46 -25.13 7.96
CA LEU A 637 11.53 -26.15 6.91
C LEU A 637 11.12 -25.61 5.55
N ILE A 638 10.04 -24.80 5.52
CA ILE A 638 9.58 -24.13 4.29
C ILE A 638 10.59 -23.07 3.84
N THR A 639 11.18 -22.32 4.76
CA THR A 639 12.22 -21.34 4.43
C THR A 639 13.43 -21.98 3.75
N LEU A 640 13.93 -23.09 4.28
CA LEU A 640 15.03 -23.86 3.68
C LEU A 640 14.65 -24.45 2.30
N ALA A 641 13.42 -24.95 2.16
CA ALA A 641 12.93 -25.47 0.89
C ALA A 641 12.82 -24.38 -0.18
N LYS A 642 12.32 -23.19 0.17
CA LYS A 642 12.27 -22.04 -0.76
C LYS A 642 13.65 -21.59 -1.20
N LEU A 643 14.64 -21.52 -0.28
CA LEU A 643 16.03 -21.22 -0.61
C LEU A 643 16.58 -22.21 -1.62
N SER A 644 16.46 -23.50 -1.31
CA SER A 644 16.94 -24.60 -2.16
C SER A 644 16.28 -24.60 -3.54
N ALA A 645 14.95 -24.46 -3.59
CA ALA A 645 14.18 -24.44 -4.84
C ALA A 645 14.48 -23.22 -5.71
N HIS A 646 14.59 -22.03 -5.08
CA HIS A 646 14.84 -20.78 -5.80
C HIS A 646 16.16 -20.80 -6.57
N TYR A 647 17.23 -21.25 -5.91
CA TYR A 647 18.57 -21.29 -6.48
C TYR A 647 18.91 -22.63 -7.17
N GLY A 648 18.09 -23.66 -7.02
CA GLY A 648 18.36 -24.98 -7.58
C GLY A 648 19.55 -25.68 -6.91
N LEU A 649 19.81 -25.38 -5.62
CA LEU A 649 20.91 -25.93 -4.86
C LEU A 649 20.45 -27.02 -3.90
N GLY A 650 21.18 -28.12 -3.83
CA GLY A 650 20.99 -29.14 -2.81
C GLY A 650 21.28 -28.57 -1.41
N LEU A 651 20.67 -29.18 -0.41
CA LEU A 651 20.80 -28.73 0.97
C LEU A 651 20.94 -29.94 1.90
N LYS A 652 21.90 -29.86 2.81
CA LYS A 652 22.04 -30.84 3.91
C LYS A 652 22.04 -30.07 5.22
N SER A 653 21.00 -30.30 6.03
CA SER A 653 20.80 -29.62 7.31
C SER A 653 20.60 -30.62 8.45
N SER A 654 21.09 -30.26 9.64
CA SER A 654 20.85 -31.00 10.88
C SER A 654 20.57 -30.03 12.00
N ILE A 655 19.38 -30.13 12.61
CA ILE A 655 18.88 -29.14 13.56
C ILE A 655 18.28 -29.87 14.75
N ASP A 656 18.62 -29.42 15.96
CA ASP A 656 18.11 -30.00 17.23
C ASP A 656 16.84 -29.29 17.67
N ILE A 657 15.74 -29.59 16.97
CA ILE A 657 14.38 -29.08 17.25
C ILE A 657 13.35 -30.19 17.09
N THR A 658 12.14 -29.98 17.63
CA THR A 658 11.04 -30.93 17.48
C THR A 658 10.43 -30.89 16.07
N ASN A 659 9.63 -31.92 15.73
CA ASN A 659 8.93 -31.97 14.45
C ASN A 659 7.99 -30.77 14.25
N ALA A 660 7.30 -30.35 15.31
CA ALA A 660 6.42 -29.19 15.27
C ALA A 660 7.20 -27.89 15.05
N GLN A 661 8.33 -27.72 15.71
CA GLN A 661 9.17 -26.54 15.61
C GLN A 661 9.75 -26.30 14.21
N LEU A 662 9.82 -27.34 13.35
CA LEU A 662 10.12 -27.17 11.93
C LEU A 662 9.18 -26.22 11.21
N PHE A 663 7.92 -26.14 11.69
CA PHE A 663 6.84 -25.33 11.11
C PHE A 663 6.44 -24.14 12.00
N SER A 664 7.12 -23.95 13.13
CA SER A 664 6.91 -22.77 13.97
C SER A 664 7.22 -21.49 13.20
N GLU A 665 6.37 -20.48 13.34
CA GLU A 665 6.52 -19.16 12.74
C GLU A 665 7.03 -18.13 13.76
N THR A 666 7.83 -18.57 14.75
CA THR A 666 8.48 -17.68 15.71
C THR A 666 9.16 -16.53 14.97
N GLN A 667 8.82 -15.33 15.35
CA GLN A 667 9.32 -14.11 14.73
C GLN A 667 10.81 -13.85 15.05
N GLY A 668 11.45 -12.96 14.33
CA GLY A 668 12.82 -12.51 14.63
C GLY A 668 13.92 -13.49 14.28
N ARG A 669 13.71 -14.36 13.29
CA ARG A 669 14.69 -15.35 12.85
C ARG A 669 15.15 -15.14 11.41
N TYR A 670 16.41 -15.48 11.15
CA TYR A 670 17.00 -15.44 9.81
C TYR A 670 17.76 -16.74 9.53
N VAL A 671 17.69 -17.20 8.29
CA VAL A 671 18.64 -18.16 7.70
C VAL A 671 19.64 -17.37 6.88
N VAL A 672 20.92 -17.49 7.21
CA VAL A 672 21.99 -16.82 6.49
C VAL A 672 22.92 -17.83 5.83
N SER A 673 23.34 -17.54 4.60
CA SER A 673 24.33 -18.31 3.86
C SER A 673 25.68 -17.62 3.97
N VAL A 674 26.65 -18.28 4.57
CA VAL A 674 28.02 -17.77 4.79
C VAL A 674 28.93 -18.31 3.69
N LYS A 675 29.60 -17.41 2.98
CA LYS A 675 30.51 -17.76 1.86
C LYS A 675 31.58 -18.77 2.28
N SER A 676 31.79 -19.76 1.44
CA SER A 676 32.79 -20.80 1.69
C SER A 676 34.15 -20.21 2.08
N GLY A 677 34.75 -20.73 3.16
CA GLY A 677 36.02 -20.25 3.71
C GLY A 677 35.92 -19.00 4.58
N LYS A 678 34.72 -18.39 4.75
CA LYS A 678 34.48 -17.31 5.69
C LYS A 678 33.97 -17.84 7.03
N THR A 679 34.09 -17.02 8.07
CA THR A 679 33.59 -17.33 9.42
C THR A 679 32.62 -16.27 9.85
N LEU A 680 31.44 -16.69 10.33
CA LEU A 680 30.45 -15.81 10.89
C LEU A 680 30.70 -15.64 12.40
N ASN A 681 30.69 -14.40 12.86
CA ASN A 681 30.82 -14.07 14.29
C ASN A 681 29.61 -13.21 14.72
N ILE A 682 28.47 -13.86 14.82
CA ILE A 682 27.22 -13.27 15.33
C ILE A 682 26.79 -14.09 16.53
N ASP A 683 26.47 -13.43 17.63
CA ASP A 683 26.01 -14.09 18.85
C ASP A 683 24.73 -14.90 18.60
N ASN A 684 24.68 -16.10 19.17
CA ASN A 684 23.55 -17.04 19.02
C ASN A 684 23.30 -17.53 17.58
N ALA A 685 24.24 -17.34 16.64
CA ALA A 685 24.16 -17.97 15.33
C ALA A 685 24.52 -19.45 15.43
N ILE A 686 23.61 -20.32 15.00
CA ILE A 686 23.76 -21.79 15.05
C ILE A 686 24.01 -22.30 13.62
N GLU A 687 25.12 -22.98 13.37
CA GLU A 687 25.36 -23.66 12.10
C GLU A 687 24.36 -24.81 11.96
N ILE A 688 23.53 -24.76 10.91
CA ILE A 688 22.44 -25.70 10.67
C ILE A 688 22.64 -26.56 9.43
N GLY A 689 23.63 -26.29 8.62
CA GLY A 689 23.86 -27.07 7.40
C GLY A 689 24.74 -26.42 6.37
N LEU A 690 24.63 -26.97 5.16
CA LEU A 690 25.49 -26.56 4.05
C LEU A 690 24.79 -26.76 2.71
N LEU A 691 25.05 -25.91 1.73
CA LEU A 691 24.60 -26.02 0.35
C LEU A 691 25.48 -26.94 -0.48
N THR A 692 24.85 -27.77 -1.32
CA THR A 692 25.52 -28.80 -2.11
C THR A 692 25.16 -28.70 -3.60
N ASP A 693 25.95 -29.40 -4.44
CA ASP A 693 25.72 -29.53 -5.87
C ASP A 693 24.72 -30.65 -6.27
N SER A 694 24.20 -31.37 -5.26
CA SER A 694 23.25 -32.47 -5.49
C SER A 694 21.83 -32.00 -5.64
N ASP A 695 20.98 -32.75 -6.35
CA ASP A 695 19.53 -32.52 -6.39
C ASP A 695 18.84 -33.12 -5.13
N ASN A 696 19.46 -32.99 -3.96
CA ASN A 696 18.95 -33.55 -2.73
C ASN A 696 18.75 -32.47 -1.66
N PHE A 697 17.51 -32.28 -1.24
CA PHE A 697 17.12 -31.50 -0.08
C PHE A 697 16.96 -32.43 1.11
N LYS A 698 17.88 -32.33 2.07
CA LYS A 698 17.90 -33.19 3.25
C LYS A 698 17.90 -32.37 4.54
N VAL A 699 16.89 -32.57 5.37
CA VAL A 699 16.80 -31.98 6.72
C VAL A 699 16.60 -33.09 7.75
N THR A 700 17.43 -33.09 8.78
CA THR A 700 17.44 -34.08 9.85
C THR A 700 17.22 -33.40 11.20
N THR A 701 16.32 -33.91 12.00
CA THR A 701 16.14 -33.58 13.43
C THR A 701 16.39 -34.83 14.26
N PRO A 702 16.44 -34.75 15.61
CA PRO A 702 16.50 -35.95 16.47
C PRO A 702 15.34 -36.91 16.25
N TYR A 703 14.24 -36.50 15.65
CA TYR A 703 12.98 -37.28 15.60
C TYR A 703 12.59 -37.67 14.17
N THR A 704 13.12 -37.02 13.15
CA THR A 704 12.75 -37.28 11.75
C THR A 704 13.83 -36.91 10.77
N GLU A 705 13.74 -37.48 9.57
CA GLU A 705 14.54 -37.11 8.41
C GLU A 705 13.61 -36.90 7.22
N ILE A 706 13.72 -35.75 6.58
CA ILE A 706 13.12 -35.44 5.28
C ILE A 706 14.21 -35.46 4.23
N SER A 707 13.98 -36.19 3.14
CA SER A 707 14.92 -36.25 2.00
C SER A 707 14.12 -36.31 0.70
N GLU A 708 14.16 -35.22 -0.08
CA GLU A 708 13.38 -35.03 -1.31
C GLU A 708 14.27 -34.44 -2.40
N ASN A 709 13.86 -34.54 -3.69
CA ASN A 709 14.60 -33.88 -4.77
C ASN A 709 14.26 -32.38 -4.80
N VAL A 710 15.27 -31.53 -4.97
CA VAL A 710 15.10 -30.09 -5.12
C VAL A 710 14.24 -29.76 -6.34
N SER A 711 14.45 -30.48 -7.45
CA SER A 711 13.66 -30.34 -8.66
C SER A 711 12.17 -30.62 -8.45
N ASP A 712 11.81 -31.64 -7.63
CA ASP A 712 10.42 -31.94 -7.30
C ASP A 712 9.81 -30.87 -6.39
N ILE A 713 10.57 -30.40 -5.38
CA ILE A 713 10.16 -29.29 -4.51
C ILE A 713 9.88 -28.04 -5.35
N LYS A 714 10.80 -27.70 -6.27
CA LYS A 714 10.67 -26.53 -7.15
C LYS A 714 9.43 -26.63 -8.03
N GLN A 715 9.22 -27.78 -8.68
CA GLN A 715 8.05 -28.00 -9.54
C GLN A 715 6.73 -27.84 -8.78
N ILE A 716 6.65 -28.36 -7.54
CA ILE A 716 5.47 -28.27 -6.71
C ILE A 716 5.24 -26.81 -6.29
N TRP A 717 6.27 -26.15 -5.80
CA TRP A 717 6.21 -24.79 -5.28
C TRP A 717 5.90 -23.75 -6.35
N GLU A 718 6.55 -23.82 -7.53
CA GLU A 718 6.31 -22.90 -8.65
C GLU A 718 5.00 -23.21 -9.39
N GLY A 719 4.59 -24.47 -9.45
CA GLY A 719 3.41 -24.91 -10.20
C GLY A 719 2.08 -24.73 -9.48
N ALA A 720 2.07 -24.55 -8.17
CA ALA A 720 0.85 -24.63 -7.36
C ALA A 720 -0.24 -23.62 -7.76
N ILE A 721 0.09 -22.35 -7.93
CA ILE A 721 -0.88 -21.31 -8.35
C ILE A 721 -1.40 -21.57 -9.77
N ALA A 722 -0.52 -21.90 -10.71
CA ALA A 722 -0.92 -22.24 -12.08
C ALA A 722 -1.90 -23.41 -12.12
N GLN A 723 -1.67 -24.45 -11.32
CA GLN A 723 -2.57 -25.60 -11.20
C GLN A 723 -3.96 -25.19 -10.69
N CYS A 724 -4.04 -24.36 -9.65
CA CYS A 724 -5.33 -23.87 -9.16
C CYS A 724 -6.11 -23.08 -10.23
N LEU A 725 -5.41 -22.37 -11.13
CA LEU A 725 -6.02 -21.50 -12.13
C LEU A 725 -6.35 -22.23 -13.45
N THR A 726 -5.79 -23.42 -13.72
CA THR A 726 -5.93 -24.14 -15.00
C THR A 726 -6.74 -25.44 -14.91
N THR A 727 -6.89 -26.05 -13.74
CA THR A 727 -7.50 -27.38 -13.56
C THR A 727 -9.04 -27.39 -13.53
N GLN A 728 -9.72 -26.30 -13.82
CA GLN A 728 -11.20 -26.19 -13.76
C GLN A 728 -11.88 -25.66 -15.04
N ASP A 729 -11.27 -25.86 -16.21
CA ASP A 729 -11.95 -25.65 -17.51
C ASP A 729 -12.81 -26.85 -17.92
#